data_94db93c7eaf97ccc17d5533318290755
#
_entry.id   94db93c7eaf97ccc17d5533318290755
#
_cell.length_a   1.000
_cell.length_b   1.000
_cell.length_c   1.000
_cell.angle_alpha   90.00
_cell.angle_beta   90.00
_cell.angle_gamma   90.00
#
_symmetry.space_group_name_H-M   'P 1'
#
loop_
_entity.id
_entity.type
_entity.pdbx_description
1 polymer ?
#
loop_
_entity_poly.entity_id
_entity_poly.type
_entity_poly.pdbx_seq_one_letter_code
_entity_poly.pdbx_strand_id
1 'polypeptide(L)'
;MGVPAFFRWLSRKYPSIIVHCVEEKGKECNGVRIPVDTTKPNPNEVEFDNLYLDMNGIIHPCTHPEDKPAPKNEDEMMVAIFEYIDRLFNIVRPRRVLYMAIDGVAPRAKMNQQRSRRFRASKEGVELVEEKSRVREEVIQKGGYLPPEEIKERFDSNCITPGTEFMDNLAQCLRYYVAERLTNDPGWKNIVVFLSDASVPGEGEHKIMDFIRRQRGQPNHDPNTHHCLCGADADLIMLGLATHEPNFTIIREEFKPNKPRPCGLCGQTGHEIKACQGMPREKQGQHDEFANTMPAAEQEFIFIRLCVLREYLARELTMASLPFPFDFERSVDDWVFMCFFVGNDFLPHLPSLEIREGAIDRLVGIYKDVVHKTGGYLTQNGYVNLERVEMIMQAVGVAEDNIFKKRKDDDENFKRRNKEKRKRMKAQQQGPAYLTTGQFAPHALGRRDRPEAVQNARHQACDMRMQSNMNAAQSLKAMMKNGGNSSAGPSDGADSRGVKRKADDSDSEPEPEDNVRLWEEGWKQRYYKNKFDVDATDEDFRRKVVQSYVEGLCWVLRYYYQGCASWKWYFPFHYAPFASDFKDIKDMFSDFEKNTKPFKPLEQLMGVFPAASGNFLPPTWRNLMSSPDSPIIDFYPDDFAIDLNGKKYAWQGVALLPFVDERRLRAALADVYPDLTSEEKRRNSLGSDVLFLGKSHPLFDFIHELYRTESNEGTEIPAELCHGIQGRLNLDDDPILPDNTVRSPVPMLRDVSQNTAIGVKFKDPPYPDGFVFKAVLLPGAKIPSKVLKPEDWVRGNGQPWRPQLGFNPNRQQAHLDQSGFRALGYVHIYIFNIINVKTSKKKKKKVEHSCFPEFPVKVVQTFCIFTFTSVRQIRTAVRVGSLFLAFMLQGSSCSSVQRQARYSPVLLIFPSHS
;
A
#
# COMPACT_ATOMS: atom_id res chain seq x y z
N MET A 1 10.83 4.68 2.87
CA MET A 1 11.16 3.46 2.10
C MET A 1 10.84 2.13 2.83
N GLY A 2 10.57 2.11 4.12
CA GLY A 2 10.17 0.94 4.90
C GLY A 2 8.72 0.49 4.68
N VAL A 3 7.86 1.41 4.35
CA VAL A 3 6.40 1.30 4.42
C VAL A 3 5.78 0.17 3.57
N PRO A 4 6.06 -0.01 2.27
CA PRO A 4 5.47 -1.12 1.50
C PRO A 4 5.97 -2.50 1.95
N ALA A 5 7.18 -2.58 2.48
CA ALA A 5 7.73 -3.82 3.02
C ALA A 5 7.08 -4.17 4.36
N PHE A 6 6.77 -3.17 5.18
CA PHE A 6 6.13 -3.34 6.48
C PHE A 6 4.73 -3.91 6.35
N PHE A 7 3.84 -3.31 5.55
CA PHE A 7 2.49 -3.85 5.34
C PHE A 7 2.52 -5.28 4.78
N ARG A 8 3.42 -5.54 3.82
CA ARG A 8 3.58 -6.88 3.25
C ARG A 8 4.08 -7.91 4.28
N TRP A 9 4.96 -7.50 5.18
CA TRP A 9 5.40 -8.35 6.29
C TRP A 9 4.25 -8.59 7.27
N LEU A 10 3.58 -7.51 7.70
CA LEU A 10 2.49 -7.54 8.67
C LEU A 10 1.31 -8.41 8.20
N SER A 11 0.84 -8.22 6.97
CA SER A 11 -0.28 -8.97 6.39
C SER A 11 -0.01 -10.46 6.24
N ARG A 12 1.25 -10.85 6.15
CA ARG A 12 1.66 -12.26 6.09
C ARG A 12 1.83 -12.88 7.46
N LYS A 13 2.32 -12.07 8.40
CA LYS A 13 2.52 -12.50 9.78
C LYS A 13 1.18 -12.62 10.51
N TYR A 14 0.27 -11.67 10.30
CA TYR A 14 -1.02 -11.53 10.99
C TYR A 14 -2.20 -11.48 10.00
N PRO A 15 -2.46 -12.55 9.25
CA PRO A 15 -3.41 -12.51 8.12
C PRO A 15 -4.86 -12.23 8.53
N SER A 16 -5.26 -12.55 9.75
CA SER A 16 -6.65 -12.36 10.22
C SER A 16 -7.02 -10.90 10.54
N ILE A 17 -6.05 -9.98 10.47
CA ILE A 17 -6.33 -8.54 10.58
C ILE A 17 -7.06 -8.00 9.37
N ILE A 18 -6.96 -8.67 8.21
CA ILE A 18 -7.50 -8.20 6.94
C ILE A 18 -8.87 -8.81 6.70
N VAL A 19 -9.82 -7.94 6.37
CA VAL A 19 -11.18 -8.32 5.95
C VAL A 19 -11.51 -7.56 4.67
N HIS A 20 -12.08 -8.24 3.67
CA HIS A 20 -12.57 -7.57 2.47
C HIS A 20 -13.82 -6.77 2.79
N CYS A 21 -13.90 -5.56 2.25
CA CYS A 21 -15.07 -4.71 2.39
C CYS A 21 -16.24 -5.27 1.56
N VAL A 22 -17.43 -5.23 2.13
CA VAL A 22 -18.68 -5.42 1.41
C VAL A 22 -19.11 -4.04 0.89
N GLU A 23 -19.09 -3.87 -0.41
CA GLU A 23 -19.48 -2.65 -1.10
C GLU A 23 -20.83 -2.85 -1.78
N GLU A 24 -21.87 -2.15 -1.34
CA GLU A 24 -23.14 -2.12 -2.03
C GLU A 24 -23.04 -1.21 -3.26
N LYS A 25 -23.59 -1.67 -4.38
CA LYS A 25 -23.68 -0.88 -5.61
C LYS A 25 -25.08 -0.34 -5.81
N GLY A 26 -25.16 0.88 -6.31
CA GLY A 26 -26.44 1.48 -6.71
C GLY A 26 -27.20 0.56 -7.69
N LYS A 27 -28.51 0.60 -7.64
CA LYS A 27 -29.37 -0.20 -8.51
C LYS A 27 -29.75 0.61 -9.73
N GLU A 28 -29.70 -0.02 -10.90
CA GLU A 28 -30.23 0.58 -12.13
C GLU A 28 -31.66 0.11 -12.35
N CYS A 29 -32.60 1.05 -12.35
CA CYS A 29 -34.02 0.80 -12.62
C CYS A 29 -34.47 1.71 -13.75
N ASN A 30 -34.91 1.14 -14.88
CA ASN A 30 -35.40 1.86 -16.05
C ASN A 30 -34.45 2.94 -16.58
N GLY A 31 -33.11 2.67 -16.55
CA GLY A 31 -32.10 3.64 -17.00
C GLY A 31 -31.80 4.75 -16.00
N VAL A 32 -32.39 4.71 -14.81
CA VAL A 32 -32.09 5.63 -13.70
C VAL A 32 -31.26 4.88 -12.66
N ARG A 33 -30.06 5.41 -12.35
CA ARG A 33 -29.21 4.89 -11.29
C ARG A 33 -29.71 5.39 -9.94
N ILE A 34 -30.21 4.47 -9.12
CA ILE A 34 -30.59 4.75 -7.72
C ILE A 34 -29.32 4.62 -6.88
N PRO A 35 -28.88 5.70 -6.19
CA PRO A 35 -27.70 5.64 -5.32
C PRO A 35 -27.90 4.69 -4.15
N VAL A 36 -26.81 4.34 -3.49
CA VAL A 36 -26.84 3.55 -2.26
C VAL A 36 -27.43 4.37 -1.13
N ASP A 37 -28.34 3.79 -0.36
CA ASP A 37 -28.92 4.42 0.84
C ASP A 37 -27.97 4.22 2.04
N THR A 38 -27.16 5.23 2.31
CA THR A 38 -26.17 5.22 3.40
C THR A 38 -26.77 5.43 4.79
N THR A 39 -28.07 5.76 4.89
CA THR A 39 -28.77 5.84 6.19
C THR A 39 -29.02 4.47 6.81
N LYS A 40 -28.98 3.41 6.01
CA LYS A 40 -29.15 2.03 6.46
C LYS A 40 -27.95 1.54 7.27
N PRO A 41 -28.12 0.47 8.08
CA PRO A 41 -27.01 -0.18 8.75
C PRO A 41 -25.89 -0.58 7.80
N ASN A 42 -24.66 -0.58 8.28
CA ASN A 42 -23.48 -0.88 7.47
C ASN A 42 -23.49 -2.38 7.07
N PRO A 43 -23.34 -2.72 5.77
CA PRO A 43 -23.34 -4.09 5.28
C PRO A 43 -22.12 -4.91 5.75
N ASN A 44 -21.12 -4.27 6.33
CA ASN A 44 -19.92 -4.90 6.89
C ASN A 44 -20.13 -5.38 8.35
N GLU A 45 -21.35 -5.28 8.88
CA GLU A 45 -21.71 -5.69 10.25
C GLU A 45 -20.94 -4.91 11.33
N VAL A 46 -20.40 -3.73 11.00
CA VAL A 46 -19.73 -2.81 11.92
C VAL A 46 -20.20 -1.40 11.62
N GLU A 47 -20.73 -0.70 12.62
CA GLU A 47 -21.04 0.72 12.52
C GLU A 47 -19.81 1.54 12.88
N PHE A 48 -19.52 2.59 12.09
CA PHE A 48 -18.45 3.52 12.34
C PHE A 48 -18.98 4.88 12.77
N ASP A 49 -18.43 5.42 13.83
CA ASP A 49 -18.77 6.78 14.27
C ASP A 49 -18.04 7.82 13.42
N ASN A 50 -16.74 7.64 13.24
CA ASN A 50 -15.87 8.61 12.59
C ASN A 50 -15.15 8.00 11.38
N LEU A 51 -15.13 8.73 10.28
CA LEU A 51 -14.29 8.45 9.10
C LEU A 51 -13.27 9.57 8.94
N TYR A 52 -12.02 9.21 8.86
CA TYR A 52 -10.90 10.11 8.61
C TYR A 52 -10.29 9.78 7.25
N LEU A 53 -10.09 10.79 6.42
CA LEU A 53 -9.51 10.62 5.09
C LEU A 53 -8.13 11.30 5.06
N ASP A 54 -7.08 10.50 4.89
CA ASP A 54 -5.79 10.99 4.39
C ASP A 54 -5.96 11.27 2.90
N MET A 55 -6.20 12.55 2.59
CA MET A 55 -6.60 12.99 1.26
C MET A 55 -5.49 12.81 0.22
N ASN A 56 -4.23 12.87 0.61
CA ASN A 56 -3.12 12.67 -0.32
C ASN A 56 -3.11 11.24 -0.86
N GLY A 57 -3.51 10.25 -0.04
CA GLY A 57 -3.75 8.88 -0.46
C GLY A 57 -4.90 8.72 -1.48
N ILE A 58 -5.78 9.70 -1.60
CA ILE A 58 -6.91 9.75 -2.56
C ILE A 58 -6.54 10.60 -3.79
N ILE A 59 -5.95 11.77 -3.59
CA ILE A 59 -5.63 12.74 -4.65
C ILE A 59 -4.68 12.11 -5.67
N HIS A 60 -3.58 11.50 -5.22
CA HIS A 60 -2.59 10.90 -6.11
C HIS A 60 -3.15 9.81 -7.03
N PRO A 61 -3.89 8.78 -6.57
CA PRO A 61 -4.51 7.79 -7.45
C PRO A 61 -5.57 8.36 -8.39
N CYS A 62 -6.28 9.42 -8.00
CA CYS A 62 -7.28 10.07 -8.84
C CYS A 62 -6.66 10.91 -9.97
N THR A 63 -5.52 11.56 -9.71
CA THR A 63 -4.81 12.37 -10.71
C THR A 63 -3.89 11.54 -11.61
N HIS A 64 -3.31 10.45 -11.10
CA HIS A 64 -2.36 9.58 -11.82
C HIS A 64 -2.70 8.10 -11.64
N PRO A 65 -3.84 7.64 -12.15
CA PRO A 65 -4.20 6.23 -12.06
C PRO A 65 -3.19 5.35 -12.84
N GLU A 66 -2.73 4.25 -12.21
CA GLU A 66 -1.82 3.29 -12.85
C GLU A 66 -2.54 2.29 -13.76
N ASP A 67 -3.83 2.07 -13.58
CA ASP A 67 -4.61 0.97 -14.17
C ASP A 67 -5.72 1.44 -15.12
N LYS A 68 -5.94 2.73 -15.24
CA LYS A 68 -6.92 3.36 -16.14
C LYS A 68 -6.34 4.61 -16.81
N PRO A 69 -6.94 5.11 -17.90
CA PRO A 69 -6.52 6.37 -18.49
C PRO A 69 -6.56 7.53 -17.48
N ALA A 70 -5.53 8.38 -17.48
CA ALA A 70 -5.52 9.56 -16.64
C ALA A 70 -6.61 10.56 -17.06
N PRO A 71 -7.17 11.34 -16.11
CA PRO A 71 -8.06 12.44 -16.40
C PRO A 71 -7.45 13.41 -17.41
N LYS A 72 -8.31 14.06 -18.21
CA LYS A 72 -7.85 14.95 -19.28
C LYS A 72 -7.50 16.34 -18.81
N ASN A 73 -8.12 16.80 -17.73
CA ASN A 73 -7.95 18.11 -17.16
C ASN A 73 -8.18 18.07 -15.64
N GLU A 74 -7.95 19.18 -14.96
CA GLU A 74 -8.15 19.31 -13.51
C GLU A 74 -9.59 19.09 -13.08
N ASP A 75 -10.58 19.53 -13.86
CA ASP A 75 -12.00 19.32 -13.57
C ASP A 75 -12.35 17.82 -13.46
N GLU A 76 -11.88 17.01 -14.42
CA GLU A 76 -12.06 15.55 -14.37
C GLU A 76 -11.33 14.94 -13.16
N MET A 77 -10.20 15.51 -12.72
CA MET A 77 -9.50 15.07 -11.52
C MET A 77 -10.33 15.36 -10.26
N MET A 78 -10.93 16.56 -10.17
CA MET A 78 -11.78 16.93 -9.04
C MET A 78 -13.02 16.01 -8.95
N VAL A 79 -13.66 15.74 -10.09
CA VAL A 79 -14.79 14.78 -10.13
C VAL A 79 -14.35 13.39 -9.69
N ALA A 80 -13.19 12.90 -10.13
CA ALA A 80 -12.67 11.60 -9.72
C ALA A 80 -12.39 11.53 -8.20
N ILE A 81 -11.94 12.63 -7.60
CA ILE A 81 -11.75 12.74 -6.16
C ILE A 81 -13.10 12.66 -5.43
N PHE A 82 -14.12 13.39 -5.90
CA PHE A 82 -15.46 13.34 -5.32
C PHE A 82 -16.06 11.93 -5.38
N GLU A 83 -15.97 11.27 -6.53
CA GLU A 83 -16.47 9.90 -6.71
C GLU A 83 -15.74 8.91 -5.77
N TYR A 84 -14.45 9.12 -5.54
CA TYR A 84 -13.67 8.29 -4.64
C TYR A 84 -14.10 8.49 -3.17
N ILE A 85 -14.34 9.74 -2.75
CA ILE A 85 -14.86 10.07 -1.41
C ILE A 85 -16.26 9.47 -1.24
N ASP A 86 -17.15 9.62 -2.22
CA ASP A 86 -18.48 9.02 -2.20
C ASP A 86 -18.43 7.51 -2.03
N ARG A 87 -17.50 6.86 -2.75
CA ARG A 87 -17.31 5.42 -2.64
C ARG A 87 -16.88 4.99 -1.25
N LEU A 88 -15.92 5.69 -0.65
CA LEU A 88 -15.48 5.44 0.72
C LEU A 88 -16.60 5.69 1.73
N PHE A 89 -17.35 6.78 1.56
CA PHE A 89 -18.51 7.10 2.39
C PHE A 89 -19.58 6.02 2.33
N ASN A 90 -19.87 5.47 1.15
CA ASN A 90 -20.82 4.38 0.95
C ASN A 90 -20.39 3.07 1.63
N ILE A 91 -19.08 2.80 1.71
CA ILE A 91 -18.54 1.61 2.37
C ILE A 91 -18.55 1.76 3.89
N VAL A 92 -18.13 2.93 4.41
CA VAL A 92 -17.88 3.15 5.84
C VAL A 92 -19.12 3.68 6.56
N ARG A 93 -19.90 4.59 5.97
CA ARG A 93 -21.13 5.20 6.52
C ARG A 93 -20.92 5.82 7.90
N PRO A 94 -20.05 6.83 8.04
CA PRO A 94 -19.79 7.46 9.33
C PRO A 94 -21.09 8.06 9.91
N ARG A 95 -21.27 7.93 11.24
CA ARG A 95 -22.49 8.38 11.91
C ARG A 95 -22.33 9.73 12.62
N ARG A 96 -21.09 10.16 12.89
CA ARG A 96 -20.82 11.39 13.66
C ARG A 96 -19.88 12.35 12.92
N VAL A 97 -18.73 11.87 12.46
CA VAL A 97 -17.66 12.72 11.91
C VAL A 97 -17.16 12.21 10.57
N LEU A 98 -16.97 13.12 9.62
CA LEU A 98 -16.11 12.96 8.47
C LEU A 98 -14.98 14.00 8.58
N TYR A 99 -13.74 13.57 8.69
CA TYR A 99 -12.57 14.44 8.76
C TYR A 99 -11.72 14.25 7.50
N MET A 100 -11.57 15.28 6.69
CA MET A 100 -10.76 15.28 5.47
C MET A 100 -9.49 16.08 5.72
N ALA A 101 -8.34 15.41 5.71
CA ALA A 101 -7.04 16.02 5.95
C ALA A 101 -6.19 16.01 4.67
N ILE A 102 -5.81 17.17 4.19
CA ILE A 102 -4.87 17.36 3.09
C ILE A 102 -3.51 17.71 3.69
N ASP A 103 -2.40 17.22 3.11
CA ASP A 103 -1.07 17.65 3.53
C ASP A 103 -0.90 19.14 3.43
N GLY A 104 -0.58 19.74 4.56
CA GLY A 104 -0.10 21.12 4.66
C GLY A 104 1.42 21.15 4.72
N VAL A 105 1.97 22.26 5.18
CA VAL A 105 3.40 22.41 5.37
C VAL A 105 3.91 21.37 6.36
N ALA A 106 4.82 20.54 5.90
CA ALA A 106 5.40 19.47 6.69
C ALA A 106 6.49 19.97 7.63
N PRO A 107 6.75 19.28 8.76
CA PRO A 107 7.94 19.51 9.55
C PRO A 107 9.21 19.31 8.71
N ARG A 108 10.27 20.03 9.06
CA ARG A 108 11.53 19.96 8.31
C ARG A 108 12.11 18.55 8.23
N ALA A 109 11.88 17.72 9.22
CA ALA A 109 12.25 16.31 9.22
C ALA A 109 11.71 15.55 8.02
N LYS A 110 10.47 15.85 7.57
CA LYS A 110 9.82 15.23 6.38
C LYS A 110 10.32 15.85 5.07
N MET A 111 10.70 17.12 5.08
CA MET A 111 11.08 17.83 3.86
C MET A 111 12.25 17.16 3.12
N ASN A 112 13.22 16.57 3.83
CA ASN A 112 14.33 15.85 3.21
C ASN A 112 13.85 14.65 2.39
N GLN A 113 12.91 13.88 2.92
CA GLN A 113 12.29 12.75 2.23
C GLN A 113 11.45 13.23 1.04
N GLN A 114 10.64 14.27 1.22
CA GLN A 114 9.86 14.88 0.13
C GLN A 114 10.78 15.37 -1.00
N ARG A 115 11.85 16.11 -0.65
CA ARG A 115 12.85 16.60 -1.58
C ARG A 115 13.49 15.46 -2.38
N SER A 116 14.01 14.43 -1.71
CA SER A 116 14.60 13.25 -2.35
C SER A 116 13.64 12.54 -3.30
N ARG A 117 12.36 12.42 -2.92
CA ARG A 117 11.33 11.82 -3.76
C ARG A 117 11.03 12.66 -5.01
N ARG A 118 10.92 13.98 -4.88
CA ARG A 118 10.58 14.89 -5.98
C ARG A 118 11.71 15.04 -6.99
N PHE A 119 12.94 15.23 -6.50
CA PHE A 119 14.12 15.30 -7.38
C PHE A 119 14.30 14.00 -8.15
N ARG A 120 14.12 12.86 -7.50
CA ARG A 120 14.18 11.55 -8.15
C ARG A 120 13.08 11.36 -9.18
N ALA A 121 11.84 11.70 -8.86
CA ALA A 121 10.72 11.60 -9.80
C ALA A 121 10.91 12.49 -11.03
N SER A 122 11.48 13.68 -10.86
CA SER A 122 11.85 14.57 -11.97
C SER A 122 12.92 13.94 -12.86
N LYS A 123 14.01 13.42 -12.29
CA LYS A 123 15.09 12.74 -13.03
C LYS A 123 14.57 11.49 -13.77
N GLU A 124 13.85 10.61 -13.09
CA GLU A 124 13.23 9.42 -13.69
C GLU A 124 12.23 9.80 -14.79
N GLY A 125 11.59 10.96 -14.66
CA GLY A 125 10.68 11.50 -15.67
C GLY A 125 11.37 11.87 -16.95
N VAL A 126 12.50 12.56 -16.88
CA VAL A 126 13.35 12.91 -18.03
C VAL A 126 13.90 11.64 -18.69
N GLU A 127 14.52 10.76 -17.92
CA GLU A 127 15.07 9.48 -18.42
C GLU A 127 13.98 8.62 -19.11
N LEU A 128 12.74 8.62 -18.60
CA LEU A 128 11.64 7.90 -19.21
C LEU A 128 11.19 8.49 -20.55
N VAL A 129 11.20 9.83 -20.69
CA VAL A 129 10.87 10.51 -21.95
C VAL A 129 11.92 10.19 -23.00
N GLU A 130 13.21 10.31 -22.65
CA GLU A 130 14.31 9.97 -23.53
C GLU A 130 14.27 8.50 -23.97
N GLU A 131 14.02 7.58 -23.04
CA GLU A 131 13.90 6.15 -23.33
C GLU A 131 12.69 5.86 -24.25
N LYS A 132 11.55 6.51 -24.02
CA LYS A 132 10.38 6.40 -24.89
C LYS A 132 10.70 6.87 -26.31
N SER A 133 11.33 8.01 -26.46
CA SER A 133 11.71 8.56 -27.77
C SER A 133 12.67 7.62 -28.50
N ARG A 134 13.72 7.14 -27.83
CA ARG A 134 14.67 6.18 -28.38
C ARG A 134 14.01 4.89 -28.86
N VAL A 135 13.22 4.26 -28.00
CA VAL A 135 12.54 2.99 -28.35
C VAL A 135 11.51 3.22 -29.45
N ARG A 136 10.82 4.37 -29.47
CA ARG A 136 9.90 4.74 -30.52
C ARG A 136 10.59 4.81 -31.88
N GLU A 137 11.72 5.49 -31.95
CA GLU A 137 12.54 5.57 -33.17
C GLU A 137 13.02 4.18 -33.62
N GLU A 138 13.50 3.35 -32.69
CA GLU A 138 13.94 1.98 -33.01
C GLU A 138 12.79 1.11 -33.56
N VAL A 139 11.59 1.22 -33.01
CA VAL A 139 10.41 0.47 -33.48
C VAL A 139 10.02 0.92 -34.88
N ILE A 140 10.01 2.23 -35.14
CA ILE A 140 9.69 2.79 -36.46
C ILE A 140 10.74 2.37 -37.49
N GLN A 141 12.04 2.44 -37.17
CA GLN A 141 13.12 2.00 -38.04
C GLN A 141 13.04 0.52 -38.39
N LYS A 142 12.56 -0.32 -37.44
CA LYS A 142 12.34 -1.75 -37.66
C LYS A 142 11.02 -2.05 -38.41
N GLY A 143 10.28 -1.02 -38.83
CA GLY A 143 9.01 -1.16 -39.57
C GLY A 143 7.82 -1.53 -38.67
N GLY A 144 7.96 -1.40 -37.36
CA GLY A 144 6.85 -1.58 -36.40
C GLY A 144 5.88 -0.41 -36.43
N TYR A 145 4.62 -0.67 -36.02
CA TYR A 145 3.58 0.34 -35.90
C TYR A 145 3.41 0.76 -34.43
N LEU A 146 3.32 2.05 -34.20
CA LEU A 146 2.96 2.64 -32.91
C LEU A 146 1.80 3.59 -33.11
N PRO A 147 0.89 3.72 -32.10
CA PRO A 147 -0.15 4.73 -32.14
C PRO A 147 0.46 6.13 -32.31
N PRO A 148 -0.30 7.08 -32.93
CA PRO A 148 0.12 8.47 -32.96
C PRO A 148 0.51 8.96 -31.58
N GLU A 149 1.55 9.78 -31.50
CA GLU A 149 1.93 10.39 -30.24
C GLU A 149 0.87 11.43 -29.85
N GLU A 150 0.14 11.16 -28.79
CA GLU A 150 -0.66 12.20 -28.17
C GLU A 150 0.30 13.08 -27.38
N ILE A 151 0.54 14.29 -27.89
CA ILE A 151 1.28 15.34 -27.17
C ILE A 151 0.32 15.84 -26.09
N LYS A 152 0.28 15.12 -24.97
CA LYS A 152 -0.36 15.60 -23.75
C LYS A 152 0.71 16.23 -22.90
N GLU A 153 0.50 17.47 -22.48
CA GLU A 153 1.27 18.02 -21.38
C GLU A 153 1.17 17.04 -20.21
N ARG A 154 2.32 16.55 -19.78
CA ARG A 154 2.37 15.62 -18.65
C ARG A 154 2.02 16.41 -17.40
N PHE A 155 0.94 16.03 -16.74
CA PHE A 155 0.61 16.57 -15.41
C PHE A 155 1.81 16.34 -14.47
N ASP A 156 2.36 17.41 -13.92
CA ASP A 156 3.41 17.32 -12.92
C ASP A 156 2.79 17.14 -11.53
N SER A 157 2.89 15.93 -11.00
CA SER A 157 2.38 15.58 -9.67
C SER A 157 2.98 16.40 -8.52
N ASN A 158 4.03 17.16 -8.77
CA ASN A 158 4.58 18.08 -7.80
C ASN A 158 3.63 19.25 -7.48
N CYS A 159 2.64 19.54 -8.35
CA CYS A 159 1.58 20.51 -8.03
C CYS A 159 0.76 20.10 -6.79
N ILE A 160 0.73 18.81 -6.42
CA ILE A 160 0.09 18.32 -5.19
C ILE A 160 1.01 18.63 -4.00
N THR A 161 1.13 19.92 -3.70
CA THR A 161 1.96 20.45 -2.61
C THR A 161 1.37 21.77 -2.11
N PRO A 162 1.38 22.04 -0.80
CA PRO A 162 0.86 23.29 -0.23
C PRO A 162 1.41 24.54 -0.91
N GLY A 163 0.54 25.49 -1.22
CA GLY A 163 0.88 26.80 -1.83
C GLY A 163 0.73 26.86 -3.34
N THR A 164 0.51 25.74 -4.03
CA THR A 164 0.23 25.71 -5.48
C THR A 164 -1.22 26.12 -5.77
N GLU A 165 -1.49 26.56 -7.00
CA GLU A 165 -2.84 26.87 -7.48
C GLU A 165 -3.75 25.66 -7.49
N PHE A 166 -3.21 24.49 -7.86
CA PHE A 166 -3.95 23.23 -7.84
C PHE A 166 -4.52 22.92 -6.44
N MET A 167 -3.71 23.08 -5.38
CA MET A 167 -4.15 22.80 -4.01
C MET A 167 -5.17 23.82 -3.50
N ASP A 168 -5.06 25.06 -3.91
CA ASP A 168 -6.05 26.10 -3.62
C ASP A 168 -7.39 25.82 -4.31
N ASN A 169 -7.35 25.47 -5.59
CA ASN A 169 -8.51 25.03 -6.37
C ASN A 169 -9.19 23.81 -5.75
N LEU A 170 -8.39 22.82 -5.35
CA LEU A 170 -8.91 21.62 -4.68
C LEU A 170 -9.63 21.98 -3.37
N ALA A 171 -9.09 22.88 -2.57
CA ALA A 171 -9.75 23.32 -1.34
C ALA A 171 -11.12 23.95 -1.62
N GLN A 172 -11.24 24.81 -2.63
CA GLN A 172 -12.50 25.40 -3.06
C GLN A 172 -13.47 24.34 -3.58
N CYS A 173 -12.99 23.39 -4.40
CA CYS A 173 -13.78 22.27 -4.90
C CYS A 173 -14.33 21.39 -3.77
N LEU A 174 -13.53 21.13 -2.75
CA LEU A 174 -13.98 20.35 -1.58
C LEU A 174 -14.98 21.10 -0.71
N ARG A 175 -14.84 22.42 -0.55
CA ARG A 175 -15.86 23.24 0.16
C ARG A 175 -17.21 23.16 -0.57
N TYR A 176 -17.20 23.29 -1.90
CA TYR A 176 -18.41 23.10 -2.72
C TYR A 176 -18.97 21.67 -2.57
N TYR A 177 -18.13 20.66 -2.69
CA TYR A 177 -18.52 19.25 -2.58
C TYR A 177 -19.20 18.95 -1.24
N VAL A 178 -18.64 19.44 -0.14
CA VAL A 178 -19.21 19.27 1.20
C VAL A 178 -20.58 19.94 1.32
N ALA A 179 -20.72 21.18 0.82
CA ALA A 179 -21.98 21.90 0.83
C ALA A 179 -23.05 21.16 0.01
N GLU A 180 -22.68 20.63 -1.15
CA GLU A 180 -23.55 19.84 -2.01
C GLU A 180 -24.04 18.57 -1.31
N ARG A 181 -23.12 17.80 -0.72
CA ARG A 181 -23.46 16.56 -0.02
C ARG A 181 -24.31 16.79 1.23
N LEU A 182 -23.97 17.78 2.07
CA LEU A 182 -24.75 18.14 3.26
C LEU A 182 -26.17 18.62 2.91
N THR A 183 -26.34 19.21 1.73
CA THR A 183 -27.64 19.69 1.23
C THR A 183 -28.46 18.54 0.64
N ASN A 184 -27.86 17.66 -0.17
CA ASN A 184 -28.60 16.74 -1.04
C ASN A 184 -28.54 15.27 -0.60
N ASP A 185 -27.49 14.84 0.11
CA ASP A 185 -27.34 13.45 0.52
C ASP A 185 -27.93 13.20 1.93
N PRO A 186 -28.97 12.34 2.06
CA PRO A 186 -29.56 12.03 3.35
C PRO A 186 -28.59 11.42 4.38
N GLY A 187 -27.54 10.72 3.91
CA GLY A 187 -26.53 10.11 4.79
C GLY A 187 -25.61 11.14 5.47
N TRP A 188 -25.52 12.35 4.92
CA TRP A 188 -24.68 13.42 5.45
C TRP A 188 -25.41 14.36 6.43
N LYS A 189 -26.72 14.26 6.56
CA LYS A 189 -27.55 15.24 7.29
C LYS A 189 -27.18 15.45 8.75
N ASN A 190 -26.67 14.41 9.41
CA ASN A 190 -26.46 14.43 10.87
C ASN A 190 -24.97 14.32 11.25
N ILE A 191 -24.07 14.40 10.29
CA ILE A 191 -22.63 14.35 10.56
C ILE A 191 -22.01 15.74 10.60
N VAL A 192 -20.92 15.86 11.32
CA VAL A 192 -20.02 17.01 11.28
C VAL A 192 -18.90 16.73 10.30
N VAL A 193 -18.62 17.64 9.40
CA VAL A 193 -17.54 17.50 8.44
C VAL A 193 -16.43 18.49 8.76
N PHE A 194 -15.22 18.00 8.93
CA PHE A 194 -14.02 18.83 9.06
C PHE A 194 -13.24 18.79 7.74
N LEU A 195 -12.84 19.95 7.27
CA LEU A 195 -11.90 20.11 6.17
C LEU A 195 -10.64 20.80 6.70
N SER A 196 -9.57 20.03 6.78
CA SER A 196 -8.22 20.50 7.06
C SER A 196 -7.45 20.54 5.75
N ASP A 197 -7.46 21.68 5.09
CA ASP A 197 -6.88 21.86 3.76
C ASP A 197 -5.34 22.05 3.79
N ALA A 198 -4.74 22.30 2.63
CA ALA A 198 -3.30 22.46 2.48
C ALA A 198 -2.72 23.72 3.14
N SER A 199 -3.55 24.69 3.56
CA SER A 199 -3.12 25.89 4.30
C SER A 199 -2.82 25.58 5.77
N VAL A 200 -3.40 24.51 6.32
CA VAL A 200 -3.20 24.10 7.72
C VAL A 200 -1.91 23.29 7.81
N PRO A 201 -0.93 23.68 8.65
CA PRO A 201 0.35 22.99 8.75
C PRO A 201 0.22 21.56 9.29
N GLY A 202 1.07 20.67 8.79
CA GLY A 202 1.15 19.26 9.19
C GLY A 202 0.80 18.31 8.05
N GLU A 203 1.30 17.10 8.13
CA GLU A 203 0.95 15.98 7.24
C GLU A 203 -0.48 15.54 7.54
N GLY A 204 -1.28 15.15 6.53
CA GLY A 204 -2.69 14.80 6.69
C GLY A 204 -2.95 13.78 7.79
N GLU A 205 -2.17 12.70 7.79
CA GLU A 205 -2.22 11.65 8.81
C GLU A 205 -1.95 12.16 10.24
N HIS A 206 -1.00 13.09 10.39
CA HIS A 206 -0.66 13.66 11.68
C HIS A 206 -1.66 14.71 12.17
N LYS A 207 -2.33 15.43 11.26
CA LYS A 207 -3.47 16.30 11.60
C LYS A 207 -4.63 15.47 12.17
N ILE A 208 -4.94 14.34 11.54
CA ILE A 208 -5.94 13.38 12.05
C ILE A 208 -5.56 12.89 13.44
N MET A 209 -4.29 12.48 13.64
CA MET A 209 -3.81 12.02 14.93
C MET A 209 -3.84 13.12 16.00
N ASP A 210 -3.55 14.38 15.64
CA ASP A 210 -3.63 15.50 16.56
C ASP A 210 -5.07 15.76 16.99
N PHE A 211 -6.01 15.76 16.04
CA PHE A 211 -7.43 15.86 16.32
C PHE A 211 -7.89 14.75 17.28
N ILE A 212 -7.64 13.48 16.95
CA ILE A 212 -8.03 12.35 17.81
C ILE A 212 -7.45 12.50 19.21
N ARG A 213 -6.16 12.80 19.32
CA ARG A 213 -5.45 12.95 20.58
C ARG A 213 -5.99 14.09 21.44
N ARG A 214 -6.30 15.24 20.82
CA ARG A 214 -6.86 16.41 21.51
C ARG A 214 -8.31 16.15 21.96
N GLN A 215 -9.14 15.54 21.13
CA GLN A 215 -10.49 15.14 21.53
C GLN A 215 -10.46 14.09 22.64
N ARG A 216 -9.54 13.11 22.54
CA ARG A 216 -9.36 12.06 23.53
C ARG A 216 -8.94 12.56 24.91
N GLY A 217 -8.26 13.70 24.96
CA GLY A 217 -7.89 14.39 26.23
C GLY A 217 -9.04 15.11 26.91
N GLN A 218 -10.21 15.23 26.27
CA GLN A 218 -11.38 15.93 26.82
C GLN A 218 -12.25 15.03 27.69
N PRO A 219 -12.91 15.56 28.73
CA PRO A 219 -13.70 14.76 29.66
C PRO A 219 -14.94 14.12 29.03
N ASN A 220 -15.46 14.69 27.94
CA ASN A 220 -16.68 14.20 27.28
C ASN A 220 -16.39 13.23 26.11
N HIS A 221 -15.12 12.84 25.91
CA HIS A 221 -14.77 11.87 24.88
C HIS A 221 -15.34 10.47 25.21
N ASP A 222 -15.99 9.85 24.21
CA ASP A 222 -16.48 8.48 24.32
C ASP A 222 -15.34 7.49 24.00
N PRO A 223 -14.80 6.74 24.97
CA PRO A 223 -13.67 5.82 24.75
C PRO A 223 -14.06 4.59 23.92
N ASN A 224 -15.32 4.46 23.52
CA ASN A 224 -15.82 3.36 22.69
C ASN A 224 -16.11 3.78 21.25
N THR A 225 -15.75 4.99 20.87
CA THR A 225 -15.90 5.50 19.50
C THR A 225 -15.28 4.54 18.50
N HIS A 226 -15.98 4.25 17.41
CA HIS A 226 -15.52 3.43 16.31
C HIS A 226 -14.86 4.31 15.24
N HIS A 227 -13.55 4.27 15.17
CA HIS A 227 -12.73 5.04 14.23
C HIS A 227 -12.44 4.24 12.95
N CYS A 228 -12.59 4.87 11.78
CA CYS A 228 -12.13 4.33 10.50
C CYS A 228 -11.22 5.36 9.82
N LEU A 229 -9.97 5.00 9.57
CA LEU A 229 -8.99 5.83 8.89
C LEU A 229 -8.73 5.30 7.48
N CYS A 230 -8.92 6.13 6.47
CA CYS A 230 -8.57 5.81 5.09
C CYS A 230 -7.16 6.28 4.78
N GLY A 231 -6.32 5.36 4.30
CA GLY A 231 -4.99 5.69 3.80
C GLY A 231 -4.20 4.45 3.40
N ALA A 232 -3.27 4.63 2.49
CA ALA A 232 -2.47 3.55 1.92
C ALA A 232 -1.17 3.29 2.68
N ASP A 233 -0.71 4.23 3.48
CA ASP A 233 0.57 4.17 4.14
C ASP A 233 0.57 3.20 5.32
N ALA A 234 1.67 2.52 5.52
CA ALA A 234 1.71 1.45 6.50
C ALA A 234 2.06 1.94 7.91
N ASP A 235 2.55 3.15 8.06
CA ASP A 235 2.76 3.82 9.33
C ASP A 235 1.45 4.22 10.01
N LEU A 236 0.35 4.37 9.25
CA LEU A 236 -1.00 4.52 9.80
C LEU A 236 -1.37 3.40 10.80
N ILE A 237 -0.81 2.20 10.62
CA ILE A 237 -0.99 1.09 11.57
C ILE A 237 -0.32 1.40 12.91
N MET A 238 0.88 1.95 12.87
CA MET A 238 1.60 2.36 14.09
C MET A 238 0.94 3.57 14.74
N LEU A 239 0.53 4.56 13.93
CA LEU A 239 -0.21 5.73 14.39
C LEU A 239 -1.54 5.34 15.05
N GLY A 240 -2.30 4.44 14.41
CA GLY A 240 -3.56 3.93 14.97
C GLY A 240 -3.35 3.18 16.28
N LEU A 241 -2.29 2.36 16.41
CA LEU A 241 -1.94 1.70 17.69
C LEU A 241 -1.58 2.72 18.77
N ALA A 242 -0.84 3.79 18.40
CA ALA A 242 -0.41 4.84 19.32
C ALA A 242 -1.56 5.69 19.89
N THR A 243 -2.74 5.64 19.27
CA THR A 243 -3.94 6.30 19.82
C THR A 243 -4.48 5.60 21.07
N HIS A 244 -4.21 4.31 21.26
CA HIS A 244 -4.81 3.47 22.29
C HIS A 244 -6.35 3.44 22.25
N GLU A 245 -6.94 3.70 21.07
CA GLU A 245 -8.37 3.53 20.84
C GLU A 245 -8.69 2.06 20.54
N PRO A 246 -9.61 1.41 21.31
CA PRO A 246 -9.86 -0.03 21.17
C PRO A 246 -10.54 -0.40 19.84
N ASN A 247 -11.34 0.52 19.28
CA ASN A 247 -12.12 0.30 18.06
C ASN A 247 -11.54 1.10 16.89
N PHE A 248 -10.30 0.81 16.51
CA PHE A 248 -9.63 1.48 15.41
C PHE A 248 -9.48 0.54 14.21
N THR A 249 -9.95 0.99 13.05
CA THR A 249 -9.90 0.26 11.77
C THR A 249 -9.28 1.14 10.70
N ILE A 250 -8.48 0.56 9.80
CA ILE A 250 -7.94 1.26 8.64
C ILE A 250 -8.60 0.67 7.39
N ILE A 251 -9.12 1.53 6.51
CA ILE A 251 -9.60 1.14 5.19
C ILE A 251 -8.56 1.54 4.15
N ARG A 252 -8.26 0.63 3.21
CA ARG A 252 -7.34 0.89 2.11
C ARG A 252 -7.65 0.03 0.90
N GLU A 253 -7.09 0.38 -0.22
CA GLU A 253 -7.13 -0.47 -1.41
C GLU A 253 -6.38 -1.79 -1.20
N GLU A 254 -6.94 -2.88 -1.74
CA GLU A 254 -6.25 -4.17 -1.75
C GLU A 254 -5.04 -4.14 -2.68
N PHE A 255 -3.86 -4.38 -2.15
CA PHE A 255 -2.65 -4.52 -2.95
C PHE A 255 -2.62 -5.87 -3.65
N LYS A 256 -2.91 -5.90 -4.97
CA LYS A 256 -2.77 -7.08 -5.83
C LYS A 256 -1.40 -7.04 -6.54
N PRO A 257 -0.40 -7.79 -6.05
CA PRO A 257 0.90 -7.85 -6.72
C PRO A 257 0.71 -8.50 -8.10
N ASN A 258 1.41 -7.99 -9.11
CA ASN A 258 1.43 -8.51 -10.49
C ASN A 258 0.18 -8.23 -11.34
N LYS A 259 -0.55 -7.12 -11.12
CA LYS A 259 -1.41 -6.60 -12.19
C LYS A 259 -0.53 -6.30 -13.42
N PRO A 260 -0.82 -6.87 -14.60
CA PRO A 260 -0.06 -6.55 -15.81
C PRO A 260 -0.30 -5.07 -16.14
N ARG A 261 0.78 -4.28 -16.15
CA ARG A 261 0.73 -2.88 -16.57
C ARG A 261 0.76 -2.82 -18.10
N PRO A 262 -0.03 -1.96 -18.73
CA PRO A 262 0.06 -1.73 -20.16
C PRO A 262 1.39 -1.01 -20.49
N CYS A 263 2.00 -1.39 -21.61
CA CYS A 263 3.21 -0.73 -22.12
C CYS A 263 2.89 0.73 -22.48
N GLY A 264 3.69 1.67 -21.97
CA GLY A 264 3.49 3.12 -22.20
C GLY A 264 3.72 3.60 -23.64
N LEU A 265 4.11 2.70 -24.58
CA LEU A 265 4.25 2.99 -26.00
C LEU A 265 3.11 2.39 -26.84
N CYS A 266 2.81 1.11 -26.67
CA CYS A 266 1.84 0.39 -27.50
C CYS A 266 0.53 0.03 -26.78
N GLY A 267 0.42 0.29 -25.46
CA GLY A 267 -0.77 -0.03 -24.67
C GLY A 267 -0.98 -1.52 -24.37
N GLN A 268 -0.14 -2.43 -24.91
CA GLN A 268 -0.26 -3.86 -24.69
C GLN A 268 0.39 -4.28 -23.36
N THR A 269 -0.13 -5.34 -22.76
CA THR A 269 0.43 -5.92 -21.52
C THR A 269 1.45 -7.02 -21.83
N GLY A 270 2.35 -7.31 -20.88
CA GLY A 270 3.28 -8.46 -20.97
C GLY A 270 4.72 -8.11 -21.32
N HIS A 271 5.03 -6.85 -21.60
CA HIS A 271 6.39 -6.36 -21.82
C HIS A 271 6.58 -4.95 -21.26
N GLU A 272 7.82 -4.58 -20.99
CA GLU A 272 8.22 -3.23 -20.61
C GLU A 272 8.57 -2.39 -21.85
N ILE A 273 8.69 -1.06 -21.70
CA ILE A 273 8.99 -0.12 -22.80
C ILE A 273 10.25 -0.55 -23.55
N LYS A 274 11.32 -0.92 -22.86
CA LYS A 274 12.59 -1.38 -23.44
C LYS A 274 12.46 -2.61 -24.36
N ALA A 275 11.45 -3.44 -24.13
CA ALA A 275 11.20 -4.65 -24.91
C ALA A 275 10.05 -4.49 -25.90
N CYS A 276 9.56 -3.27 -26.11
CA CYS A 276 8.45 -3.00 -27.00
C CYS A 276 8.85 -3.21 -28.47
N GLN A 277 8.02 -3.97 -29.18
CA GLN A 277 8.20 -4.23 -30.63
C GLN A 277 7.13 -3.53 -31.48
N GLY A 278 6.35 -2.63 -30.89
CA GLY A 278 5.20 -2.00 -31.54
C GLY A 278 3.94 -2.86 -31.53
N MET A 279 2.91 -2.37 -32.22
CA MET A 279 1.65 -3.08 -32.41
C MET A 279 1.62 -3.81 -33.75
N PRO A 280 0.98 -4.99 -33.87
CA PRO A 280 0.72 -5.61 -35.16
C PRO A 280 -0.20 -4.70 -36.00
N ARG A 281 0.06 -4.58 -37.31
CA ARG A 281 -0.69 -3.70 -38.22
C ARG A 281 -2.16 -4.05 -38.36
N GLU A 282 -2.54 -5.30 -38.13
CA GLU A 282 -3.92 -5.77 -38.20
C GLU A 282 -4.19 -6.78 -37.09
N LYS A 283 -5.43 -6.77 -36.55
CA LYS A 283 -5.89 -7.80 -35.64
C LYS A 283 -5.90 -9.13 -36.35
N GLN A 284 -5.14 -10.09 -35.93
CA GLN A 284 -5.14 -11.45 -36.46
C GLN A 284 -6.30 -12.24 -35.83
N GLY A 285 -7.56 -11.91 -36.24
CA GLY A 285 -8.74 -12.70 -35.89
C GLY A 285 -9.47 -12.32 -34.60
N GLN A 286 -10.67 -12.89 -34.43
CA GLN A 286 -11.56 -12.63 -33.26
C GLN A 286 -11.04 -13.16 -31.91
N HIS A 287 -9.95 -13.91 -31.89
CA HIS A 287 -9.39 -14.56 -30.72
C HIS A 287 -8.04 -13.97 -30.29
N ASP A 288 -7.70 -12.75 -30.74
CA ASP A 288 -6.50 -12.06 -30.29
C ASP A 288 -6.74 -11.49 -28.89
N GLU A 289 -6.52 -12.33 -27.88
CA GLU A 289 -6.67 -11.99 -26.45
C GLU A 289 -5.75 -10.82 -26.02
N PHE A 290 -4.69 -10.54 -26.79
CA PHE A 290 -3.76 -9.46 -26.50
C PHE A 290 -4.23 -8.08 -27.00
N ALA A 291 -5.20 -8.03 -27.88
CA ALA A 291 -5.76 -6.77 -28.43
C ALA A 291 -6.95 -6.22 -27.62
N ASN A 292 -7.49 -6.98 -26.69
CA ASN A 292 -8.51 -6.50 -25.78
C ASN A 292 -7.82 -5.87 -24.59
N THR A 293 -7.87 -4.55 -24.48
CA THR A 293 -7.71 -3.87 -23.18
C THR A 293 -8.78 -4.47 -22.26
N MET A 294 -8.35 -5.35 -21.37
CA MET A 294 -9.23 -5.86 -20.32
C MET A 294 -9.80 -4.64 -19.60
N PRO A 295 -11.13 -4.54 -19.41
CA PRO A 295 -11.69 -3.50 -18.58
C PRO A 295 -10.94 -3.55 -17.23
N ALA A 296 -10.44 -2.42 -16.78
CA ALA A 296 -9.73 -2.33 -15.53
C ALA A 296 -10.65 -2.90 -14.44
N ALA A 297 -10.21 -3.98 -13.81
CA ALA A 297 -10.95 -4.55 -12.69
C ALA A 297 -11.04 -3.47 -11.61
N GLU A 298 -12.25 -3.17 -11.17
CA GLU A 298 -12.50 -2.18 -10.12
C GLU A 298 -11.64 -2.51 -8.89
N GLN A 299 -10.98 -1.49 -8.34
CA GLN A 299 -10.11 -1.65 -7.18
C GLN A 299 -10.96 -2.04 -5.97
N GLU A 300 -10.63 -3.14 -5.30
CA GLU A 300 -11.33 -3.61 -4.09
C GLU A 300 -10.71 -2.98 -2.84
N PHE A 301 -11.54 -2.74 -1.82
CA PHE A 301 -11.11 -2.24 -0.52
C PHE A 301 -11.05 -3.34 0.53
N ILE A 302 -10.14 -3.17 1.47
CA ILE A 302 -9.96 -4.04 2.64
C ILE A 302 -9.96 -3.21 3.91
N PHE A 303 -10.48 -3.79 4.99
CA PHE A 303 -10.31 -3.30 6.34
C PHE A 303 -9.12 -3.98 7.01
N ILE A 304 -8.32 -3.20 7.73
CA ILE A 304 -7.28 -3.65 8.65
C ILE A 304 -7.77 -3.38 10.06
N ARG A 305 -8.09 -4.43 10.81
CA ARG A 305 -8.65 -4.32 12.16
C ARG A 305 -7.53 -4.29 13.18
N LEU A 306 -7.28 -3.12 13.78
CA LEU A 306 -6.21 -3.00 14.79
C LEU A 306 -6.54 -3.73 16.09
N CYS A 307 -7.81 -3.89 16.44
CA CYS A 307 -8.22 -4.72 17.59
C CYS A 307 -7.72 -6.17 17.45
N VAL A 308 -7.76 -6.73 16.22
CA VAL A 308 -7.23 -8.09 15.96
C VAL A 308 -5.70 -8.10 15.96
N LEU A 309 -5.05 -7.04 15.45
CA LEU A 309 -3.60 -6.90 15.58
C LEU A 309 -3.17 -6.85 17.04
N ARG A 310 -3.90 -6.13 17.88
CA ARG A 310 -3.64 -6.08 19.34
C ARG A 310 -3.76 -7.45 20.00
N GLU A 311 -4.71 -8.32 19.55
CA GLU A 311 -4.77 -9.71 20.03
C GLU A 311 -3.49 -10.50 19.67
N TYR A 312 -2.97 -10.34 18.43
CA TYR A 312 -1.72 -10.98 18.03
C TYR A 312 -0.54 -10.46 18.86
N LEU A 313 -0.44 -9.13 19.00
CA LEU A 313 0.63 -8.49 19.78
C LEU A 313 0.55 -8.85 21.26
N ALA A 314 -0.66 -8.93 21.85
CA ALA A 314 -0.84 -9.33 23.22
C ALA A 314 -0.23 -10.71 23.50
N ARG A 315 -0.40 -11.65 22.58
CA ARG A 315 0.22 -12.97 22.72
C ARG A 315 1.72 -12.95 22.48
N GLU A 316 2.18 -12.20 21.46
CA GLU A 316 3.60 -12.15 21.09
C GLU A 316 4.44 -11.42 22.15
N LEU A 317 3.92 -10.33 22.72
CA LEU A 317 4.64 -9.48 23.66
C LEU A 317 4.47 -9.91 25.12
N THR A 318 3.57 -10.85 25.43
CA THR A 318 3.41 -11.34 26.80
C THR A 318 4.69 -12.00 27.29
N MET A 319 5.14 -11.57 28.48
CA MET A 319 6.34 -12.03 29.16
C MET A 319 5.97 -12.46 30.59
N ALA A 320 6.33 -13.69 30.96
CA ALA A 320 5.92 -14.31 32.24
C ALA A 320 6.78 -13.89 33.47
N SER A 321 7.99 -13.37 33.24
CA SER A 321 8.97 -13.16 34.29
C SER A 321 9.65 -11.80 34.19
N LEU A 322 8.86 -10.73 34.36
CA LEU A 322 9.40 -9.37 34.45
C LEU A 322 9.62 -8.98 35.91
N PRO A 323 10.67 -8.20 36.25
CA PRO A 323 10.89 -7.64 37.57
C PRO A 323 9.94 -6.46 37.90
N PHE A 324 9.04 -6.11 36.97
CA PHE A 324 8.02 -5.07 37.09
C PHE A 324 6.67 -5.57 36.53
N PRO A 325 5.55 -4.94 36.87
CA PRO A 325 4.25 -5.35 36.36
C PRO A 325 4.19 -5.30 34.83
N PHE A 326 3.68 -6.38 34.21
CA PHE A 326 3.43 -6.41 32.77
C PHE A 326 2.24 -5.50 32.44
N ASP A 327 2.47 -4.56 31.53
CA ASP A 327 1.47 -3.67 30.97
C ASP A 327 1.49 -3.82 29.43
N PHE A 328 0.36 -4.25 28.89
CA PHE A 328 0.23 -4.50 27.44
C PHE A 328 0.32 -3.20 26.63
N GLU A 329 -0.31 -2.12 27.11
CA GLU A 329 -0.30 -0.83 26.41
C GLU A 329 1.13 -0.29 26.28
N ARG A 330 1.90 -0.38 27.35
CA ARG A 330 3.31 -0.01 27.35
C ARG A 330 4.16 -0.89 26.44
N SER A 331 3.83 -2.19 26.35
CA SER A 331 4.50 -3.11 25.42
C SER A 331 4.18 -2.81 23.95
N VAL A 332 2.98 -2.31 23.66
CA VAL A 332 2.59 -1.84 22.32
C VAL A 332 3.37 -0.58 21.96
N ASP A 333 3.54 0.37 22.87
CA ASP A 333 4.33 1.58 22.64
C ASP A 333 5.81 1.23 22.35
N ASP A 334 6.38 0.32 23.10
CA ASP A 334 7.73 -0.17 22.87
C ASP A 334 7.85 -0.90 21.51
N TRP A 335 6.81 -1.64 21.11
CA TRP A 335 6.77 -2.28 19.80
C TRP A 335 6.71 -1.27 18.65
N VAL A 336 5.88 -0.23 18.76
CA VAL A 336 5.85 0.89 17.81
C VAL A 336 7.20 1.56 17.71
N PHE A 337 7.83 1.85 18.87
CA PHE A 337 9.16 2.45 18.92
C PHE A 337 10.24 1.57 18.24
N MET A 338 10.22 0.26 18.48
CA MET A 338 11.15 -0.66 17.82
C MET A 338 11.00 -0.66 16.29
N CYS A 339 9.78 -0.42 15.76
CA CYS A 339 9.58 -0.32 14.32
C CYS A 339 10.32 0.88 13.69
N PHE A 340 10.67 1.92 14.44
CA PHE A 340 11.42 3.07 13.92
C PHE A 340 12.84 2.72 13.48
N PHE A 341 13.47 1.73 14.11
CA PHE A 341 14.81 1.29 13.74
C PHE A 341 14.92 0.61 12.37
N VAL A 342 13.80 0.13 11.84
CA VAL A 342 13.75 -0.46 10.50
C VAL A 342 13.51 0.57 9.38
N GLY A 343 13.51 1.87 9.77
CA GLY A 343 13.38 3.04 8.91
C GLY A 343 11.96 3.56 8.78
N ASN A 344 11.87 4.87 8.70
CA ASN A 344 10.64 5.63 8.49
C ASN A 344 10.91 6.81 7.55
N ASP A 345 9.98 7.72 7.43
CA ASP A 345 10.10 8.88 6.54
C ASP A 345 11.07 9.95 7.05
N PHE A 346 11.45 9.89 8.32
CA PHE A 346 12.29 10.87 8.99
C PHE A 346 13.73 10.38 9.22
N LEU A 347 13.90 9.06 9.43
CA LEU A 347 15.17 8.43 9.75
C LEU A 347 15.48 7.26 8.80
N PRO A 348 16.72 7.14 8.31
CA PRO A 348 17.14 5.95 7.58
C PRO A 348 17.18 4.73 8.52
N HIS A 349 16.95 3.53 8.00
CA HIS A 349 17.05 2.30 8.79
C HIS A 349 18.49 2.03 9.21
N LEU A 350 18.67 1.43 10.38
CA LEU A 350 19.98 0.94 10.79
C LEU A 350 20.49 -0.13 9.80
N PRO A 351 21.78 -0.13 9.42
CA PRO A 351 22.31 -1.04 8.39
C PRO A 351 22.06 -2.53 8.67
N SER A 352 22.01 -2.92 9.96
CA SER A 352 21.75 -4.29 10.40
C SER A 352 20.27 -4.67 10.44
N LEU A 353 19.33 -3.72 10.24
CA LEU A 353 17.91 -3.93 10.45
C LEU A 353 17.10 -3.70 9.17
N GLU A 354 16.91 -4.77 8.40
CA GLU A 354 16.06 -4.74 7.20
C GLU A 354 14.81 -5.60 7.40
N ILE A 355 13.63 -5.03 7.12
CA ILE A 355 12.32 -5.71 7.33
C ILE A 355 12.25 -7.04 6.58
N ARG A 356 12.76 -7.08 5.34
CA ARG A 356 12.73 -8.29 4.51
C ARG A 356 13.53 -9.45 5.09
N GLU A 357 14.46 -9.16 5.98
CA GLU A 357 15.33 -10.12 6.66
C GLU A 357 14.80 -10.53 8.05
N GLY A 358 13.58 -10.12 8.40
CA GLY A 358 12.96 -10.41 9.68
C GLY A 358 13.52 -9.56 10.83
N ALA A 359 13.89 -8.31 10.54
CA ALA A 359 14.45 -7.39 11.54
C ALA A 359 13.49 -7.15 12.71
N ILE A 360 12.19 -6.98 12.45
CA ILE A 360 11.21 -6.75 13.52
C ILE A 360 11.10 -7.98 14.43
N ASP A 361 11.04 -9.18 13.86
CA ASP A 361 10.99 -10.42 14.65
C ASP A 361 12.25 -10.59 15.53
N ARG A 362 13.40 -10.19 14.98
CA ARG A 362 14.68 -10.19 15.73
C ARG A 362 14.68 -9.16 16.85
N LEU A 363 14.21 -7.93 16.57
CA LEU A 363 14.11 -6.89 17.60
C LEU A 363 13.18 -7.32 18.73
N VAL A 364 12.01 -7.87 18.43
CA VAL A 364 11.08 -8.39 19.45
C VAL A 364 11.73 -9.53 20.25
N GLY A 365 12.50 -10.41 19.59
CA GLY A 365 13.27 -11.46 20.30
C GLY A 365 14.28 -10.86 21.27
N ILE A 366 15.13 -9.95 20.80
CA ILE A 366 16.12 -9.26 21.63
C ILE A 366 15.45 -8.47 22.77
N TYR A 367 14.37 -7.77 22.48
CA TYR A 367 13.60 -7.03 23.48
C TYR A 367 13.14 -7.96 24.61
N LYS A 368 12.57 -9.11 24.30
CA LYS A 368 12.12 -10.10 25.30
C LYS A 368 13.28 -10.66 26.12
N ASP A 369 14.45 -10.81 25.53
CA ASP A 369 15.65 -11.34 26.19
C ASP A 369 16.34 -10.29 27.07
N VAL A 370 16.14 -9.00 26.82
CA VAL A 370 16.87 -7.91 27.48
C VAL A 370 15.99 -7.09 28.42
N VAL A 371 14.69 -6.92 28.14
CA VAL A 371 13.79 -6.01 28.89
C VAL A 371 13.72 -6.32 30.39
N HIS A 372 13.91 -7.56 30.82
CA HIS A 372 13.98 -7.91 32.25
C HIS A 372 15.20 -7.29 32.97
N LYS A 373 16.23 -6.86 32.24
CA LYS A 373 17.42 -6.18 32.74
C LYS A 373 17.28 -4.67 32.73
N THR A 374 16.37 -4.10 31.95
CA THR A 374 16.22 -2.64 31.81
C THR A 374 15.53 -1.98 33.01
N GLY A 375 14.86 -2.77 33.85
CA GLY A 375 14.12 -2.25 35.00
C GLY A 375 12.82 -1.54 34.67
N GLY A 376 12.35 -1.58 33.39
CA GLY A 376 11.10 -0.99 32.92
C GLY A 376 11.03 -0.93 31.41
N TYR A 377 9.94 -0.37 30.87
CA TYR A 377 9.69 -0.20 29.44
C TYR A 377 10.60 0.85 28.80
N LEU A 378 10.81 0.77 27.48
CA LEU A 378 11.69 1.68 26.72
C LEU A 378 11.10 3.08 26.57
N THR A 379 9.78 3.18 26.56
CA THR A 379 9.05 4.41 26.26
C THR A 379 8.02 4.73 27.34
N GLN A 380 7.59 5.99 27.41
CA GLN A 380 6.49 6.42 28.26
C GLN A 380 5.80 7.65 27.69
N ASN A 381 4.52 7.51 27.27
CA ASN A 381 3.73 8.63 26.74
C ASN A 381 4.47 9.43 25.64
N GLY A 382 5.15 8.76 24.71
CA GLY A 382 5.92 9.43 23.66
C GLY A 382 7.31 9.94 24.05
N TYR A 383 7.80 9.60 25.24
CA TYR A 383 9.17 9.91 25.71
C TYR A 383 10.00 8.64 25.78
N VAL A 384 11.27 8.74 25.38
CA VAL A 384 12.21 7.62 25.29
C VAL A 384 13.07 7.57 26.54
N ASN A 385 13.27 6.38 27.11
CA ASN A 385 14.32 6.15 28.12
C ASN A 385 15.57 5.67 27.39
N LEU A 386 16.52 6.58 27.20
CA LEU A 386 17.74 6.34 26.42
C LEU A 386 18.65 5.28 27.01
N GLU A 387 18.78 5.22 28.34
CA GLU A 387 19.58 4.20 29.04
C GLU A 387 19.07 2.77 28.73
N ARG A 388 17.75 2.58 28.68
CA ARG A 388 17.13 1.30 28.35
C ARG A 388 17.26 0.96 26.88
N VAL A 389 17.13 1.96 26.00
CA VAL A 389 17.31 1.81 24.56
C VAL A 389 18.74 1.41 24.24
N GLU A 390 19.74 1.98 24.92
CA GLU A 390 21.15 1.60 24.76
C GLU A 390 21.35 0.09 24.96
N MET A 391 20.74 -0.49 25.98
CA MET A 391 20.87 -1.93 26.28
C MET A 391 20.33 -2.79 25.10
N ILE A 392 19.23 -2.37 24.47
CA ILE A 392 18.68 -3.05 23.30
C ILE A 392 19.62 -2.88 22.10
N MET A 393 20.10 -1.66 21.86
CA MET A 393 20.99 -1.38 20.73
C MET A 393 22.32 -2.09 20.84
N GLN A 394 22.90 -2.17 22.04
CA GLN A 394 24.12 -2.95 22.28
C GLN A 394 23.89 -4.45 22.00
N ALA A 395 22.74 -5.00 22.39
CA ALA A 395 22.39 -6.40 22.07
C ALA A 395 22.23 -6.64 20.56
N VAL A 396 21.66 -5.66 19.81
CA VAL A 396 21.63 -5.71 18.34
C VAL A 396 23.05 -5.62 17.78
N GLY A 397 23.89 -4.72 18.33
CA GLY A 397 25.27 -4.49 17.90
C GLY A 397 26.15 -5.75 17.98
N VAL A 398 25.97 -6.56 19.03
CA VAL A 398 26.66 -7.86 19.16
C VAL A 398 26.27 -8.82 18.02
N ALA A 399 25.08 -8.70 17.46
CA ALA A 399 24.59 -9.57 16.39
C ALA A 399 24.95 -9.07 14.97
N GLU A 400 25.48 -7.86 14.79
CA GLU A 400 25.67 -7.21 13.48
C GLU A 400 26.52 -8.04 12.52
N ASP A 401 27.67 -8.56 12.96
CA ASP A 401 28.54 -9.39 12.11
C ASP A 401 27.81 -10.63 11.57
N ASN A 402 27.06 -11.29 12.44
CA ASN A 402 26.29 -12.49 12.04
C ASN A 402 25.16 -12.14 11.08
N ILE A 403 24.54 -10.98 11.26
CA ILE A 403 23.47 -10.48 10.38
C ILE A 403 24.04 -10.22 8.99
N PHE A 404 25.17 -9.54 8.87
CA PHE A 404 25.80 -9.20 7.58
C PHE A 404 26.29 -10.44 6.83
N LYS A 405 26.93 -11.39 7.52
CA LYS A 405 27.34 -12.67 6.94
C LYS A 405 26.14 -13.46 6.42
N LYS A 406 25.10 -13.60 7.24
CA LYS A 406 23.87 -14.29 6.83
C LYS A 406 23.18 -13.62 5.64
N ARG A 407 23.15 -12.30 5.58
CA ARG A 407 22.63 -11.53 4.44
C ARG A 407 23.32 -11.90 3.14
N LYS A 408 24.65 -12.00 3.18
CA LYS A 408 25.47 -12.40 2.03
C LYS A 408 25.17 -13.84 1.61
N ASP A 409 25.11 -14.77 2.56
CA ASP A 409 24.81 -16.17 2.28
C ASP A 409 23.41 -16.34 1.65
N ASP A 410 22.43 -15.62 2.18
CA ASP A 410 21.04 -15.65 1.65
C ASP A 410 20.96 -15.07 0.23
N ASP A 411 21.69 -13.99 -0.08
CA ASP A 411 21.79 -13.41 -1.42
C ASP A 411 22.46 -14.38 -2.42
N GLU A 412 23.57 -14.98 -2.05
CA GLU A 412 24.27 -15.98 -2.88
C GLU A 412 23.37 -17.20 -3.15
N ASN A 413 22.69 -17.69 -2.12
CA ASN A 413 21.72 -18.77 -2.23
C ASN A 413 20.56 -18.41 -3.17
N PHE A 414 20.05 -17.19 -3.09
CA PHE A 414 19.01 -16.68 -4.00
C PHE A 414 19.49 -16.59 -5.45
N LYS A 415 20.70 -16.03 -5.68
CA LYS A 415 21.34 -15.96 -7.01
C LYS A 415 21.52 -17.35 -7.61
N ARG A 416 22.00 -18.32 -6.79
CA ARG A 416 22.17 -19.72 -7.21
C ARG A 416 20.84 -20.36 -7.62
N ARG A 417 19.78 -20.23 -6.80
CA ARG A 417 18.44 -20.75 -7.10
C ARG A 417 17.85 -20.14 -8.35
N ASN A 418 18.02 -18.84 -8.57
CA ASN A 418 17.53 -18.16 -9.77
C ASN A 418 18.30 -18.61 -11.03
N LYS A 419 19.62 -18.77 -10.94
CA LYS A 419 20.44 -19.32 -12.05
C LYS A 419 19.98 -20.74 -12.42
N GLU A 420 19.71 -21.59 -11.44
CA GLU A 420 19.16 -22.94 -11.65
C GLU A 420 17.75 -22.88 -12.27
N LYS A 421 16.87 -21.99 -11.78
CA LYS A 421 15.54 -21.81 -12.35
C LYS A 421 15.60 -21.33 -13.80
N ARG A 422 16.44 -20.35 -14.13
CA ARG A 422 16.68 -19.91 -15.52
C ARG A 422 17.20 -21.03 -16.41
N LYS A 423 18.16 -21.85 -15.92
CA LYS A 423 18.64 -23.03 -16.64
C LYS A 423 17.54 -24.04 -16.90
N ARG A 424 16.67 -24.31 -15.92
CA ARG A 424 15.51 -25.21 -16.08
C ARG A 424 14.49 -24.66 -17.08
N MET A 425 14.19 -23.38 -17.05
CA MET A 425 13.29 -22.73 -18.01
C MET A 425 13.86 -22.72 -19.42
N LYS A 426 15.17 -22.37 -19.61
CA LYS A 426 15.84 -22.46 -20.91
C LYS A 426 15.85 -23.90 -21.44
N ALA A 427 16.08 -24.90 -20.57
CA ALA A 427 16.03 -26.31 -20.96
C ALA A 427 14.59 -26.77 -21.31
N GLN A 428 13.56 -26.21 -20.72
CA GLN A 428 12.15 -26.48 -21.07
C GLN A 428 11.75 -25.79 -22.39
N GLN A 429 12.27 -24.61 -22.67
CA GLN A 429 12.04 -23.88 -23.95
C GLN A 429 12.83 -24.47 -25.11
N GLN A 430 13.94 -25.15 -24.84
CA GLN A 430 14.73 -25.88 -25.86
C GLN A 430 14.23 -27.31 -26.08
N GLY A 431 12.93 -27.56 -25.81
CA GLY A 431 12.30 -28.79 -26.28
C GLY A 431 12.44 -28.93 -27.80
N PRO A 432 12.56 -30.15 -28.32
CA PRO A 432 12.90 -30.36 -29.73
C PRO A 432 11.95 -29.62 -30.65
N ALA A 433 12.50 -28.81 -31.57
CA ALA A 433 11.80 -27.92 -32.50
C ALA A 433 10.78 -28.59 -33.46
N TYR A 434 10.64 -29.91 -33.40
CA TYR A 434 9.63 -30.66 -34.19
C TYR A 434 8.29 -30.89 -33.48
N LEU A 435 8.14 -30.40 -32.24
CA LEU A 435 6.85 -30.34 -31.56
C LEU A 435 6.21 -28.97 -31.75
N THR A 436 5.96 -28.59 -33.00
CA THR A 436 5.09 -27.45 -33.30
C THR A 436 3.68 -27.77 -32.85
N THR A 437 3.21 -26.90 -31.99
CA THR A 437 1.85 -26.81 -31.49
C THR A 437 0.82 -27.02 -32.59
N GLY A 438 -0.05 -28.00 -32.39
CA GLY A 438 -1.31 -28.08 -33.11
C GLY A 438 -1.71 -29.45 -33.63
N GLN A 439 -0.80 -30.35 -33.97
CA GLN A 439 -1.21 -31.64 -34.57
C GLN A 439 -1.23 -32.85 -33.64
N PHE A 440 -0.59 -32.80 -32.51
CA PHE A 440 -0.59 -33.89 -31.53
C PHE A 440 -0.69 -33.34 -30.09
N ALA A 441 -1.82 -32.78 -29.73
CA ALA A 441 -2.16 -32.64 -28.31
C ALA A 441 -2.39 -34.05 -27.77
N PRO A 442 -1.58 -34.58 -26.84
CA PRO A 442 -1.86 -35.89 -26.27
C PRO A 442 -3.15 -35.77 -25.47
N HIS A 443 -4.21 -36.46 -25.92
CA HIS A 443 -5.36 -36.70 -25.08
C HIS A 443 -4.88 -37.34 -23.78
N ALA A 444 -5.22 -36.75 -22.64
CA ALA A 444 -4.93 -37.29 -21.34
C ALA A 444 -5.71 -38.59 -21.17
N LEU A 445 -5.07 -39.69 -21.51
CA LEU A 445 -5.54 -41.02 -21.16
C LEU A 445 -5.44 -41.17 -19.63
N GLY A 446 -6.54 -41.53 -19.02
CA GLY A 446 -6.62 -41.76 -17.59
C GLY A 446 -5.55 -42.78 -17.14
N ARG A 447 -5.07 -42.64 -15.93
CA ARG A 447 -3.92 -43.35 -15.36
C ARG A 447 -4.06 -44.90 -15.35
N ARG A 448 -5.24 -45.45 -15.72
CA ARG A 448 -5.52 -46.89 -15.70
C ARG A 448 -5.43 -47.61 -17.04
N ASP A 449 -5.38 -46.90 -18.18
CA ASP A 449 -5.45 -47.52 -19.51
C ASP A 449 -4.21 -47.24 -20.38
N ARG A 450 -3.05 -47.07 -19.78
CA ARG A 450 -1.79 -46.97 -20.55
C ARG A 450 -1.34 -48.41 -20.87
N PRO A 451 -1.29 -48.78 -22.15
CA PRO A 451 -0.68 -50.07 -22.52
C PRO A 451 0.76 -50.14 -22.02
N GLU A 452 1.20 -51.26 -21.52
CA GLU A 452 2.57 -51.52 -21.03
C GLU A 452 3.65 -51.13 -22.05
N ALA A 453 3.34 -51.19 -23.34
CA ALA A 453 4.16 -50.71 -24.45
C ALA A 453 4.52 -49.22 -24.35
N VAL A 454 3.67 -48.34 -23.78
CA VAL A 454 3.95 -46.88 -23.66
C VAL A 454 4.83 -46.54 -22.44
N GLN A 455 4.79 -47.36 -21.40
CA GLN A 455 5.70 -47.24 -20.26
C GLN A 455 7.12 -47.73 -20.65
N ASN A 456 7.24 -48.78 -21.41
CA ASN A 456 8.51 -49.26 -21.90
C ASN A 456 9.15 -48.35 -22.96
N ALA A 457 8.35 -47.68 -23.80
CA ALA A 457 8.87 -46.79 -24.82
C ALA A 457 9.62 -45.56 -24.21
N ARG A 458 9.23 -45.09 -23.02
CA ARG A 458 9.93 -44.00 -22.33
C ARG A 458 11.26 -44.45 -21.73
N HIS A 459 11.33 -45.64 -21.19
CA HIS A 459 12.59 -46.26 -20.72
C HIS A 459 13.48 -46.60 -21.90
N GLN A 460 12.98 -47.21 -22.96
CA GLN A 460 13.75 -47.52 -24.17
C GLN A 460 14.27 -46.24 -24.86
N ALA A 461 13.51 -45.14 -24.90
CA ALA A 461 13.98 -43.86 -25.44
C ALA A 461 15.05 -43.22 -24.53
N CYS A 462 14.96 -43.39 -23.21
CA CYS A 462 15.99 -42.96 -22.27
C CYS A 462 17.27 -43.77 -22.44
N ASP A 463 17.16 -45.10 -22.57
CA ASP A 463 18.28 -46.03 -22.73
C ASP A 463 18.95 -45.82 -24.10
N MET A 464 18.17 -45.63 -25.19
CA MET A 464 18.73 -45.31 -26.50
C MET A 464 19.46 -43.94 -26.51
N ARG A 465 18.97 -42.92 -25.75
CA ARG A 465 19.70 -41.64 -25.58
C ARG A 465 21.00 -41.84 -24.79
N MET A 466 20.97 -42.62 -23.73
CA MET A 466 22.18 -42.96 -22.97
C MET A 466 23.22 -43.70 -23.82
N GLN A 467 22.79 -44.72 -24.59
CA GLN A 467 23.67 -45.44 -25.51
C GLN A 467 24.17 -44.58 -26.66
N SER A 468 23.33 -43.75 -27.25
CA SER A 468 23.76 -42.77 -28.30
C SER A 468 24.79 -41.76 -27.79
N ASN A 469 24.59 -41.25 -26.55
CA ASN A 469 25.58 -40.37 -25.95
C ASN A 469 26.87 -41.07 -25.55
N MET A 470 26.80 -42.33 -25.10
CA MET A 470 28.01 -43.15 -24.86
C MET A 470 28.74 -43.47 -26.15
N ASN A 471 28.04 -43.83 -27.23
CA ASN A 471 28.64 -44.11 -28.53
C ASN A 471 29.25 -42.84 -29.14
N ALA A 472 28.62 -41.67 -29.02
CA ALA A 472 29.17 -40.39 -29.45
C ALA A 472 30.42 -40.03 -28.64
N ALA A 473 30.45 -40.24 -27.34
CA ALA A 473 31.59 -40.01 -26.48
C ALA A 473 32.74 -41.01 -26.78
N GLN A 474 32.41 -42.26 -27.11
CA GLN A 474 33.42 -43.27 -27.55
C GLN A 474 34.00 -42.93 -28.94
N SER A 475 33.15 -42.48 -29.89
CA SER A 475 33.60 -42.02 -31.22
C SER A 475 34.47 -40.79 -31.11
N LEU A 476 34.12 -39.83 -30.25
CA LEU A 476 34.97 -38.67 -30.00
C LEU A 476 36.31 -39.04 -29.37
N LYS A 477 36.29 -40.02 -28.44
CA LYS A 477 37.53 -40.55 -27.83
C LYS A 477 38.37 -41.34 -28.80
N ALA A 478 37.77 -42.05 -29.74
CA ALA A 478 38.45 -42.75 -30.83
C ALA A 478 39.09 -41.77 -31.86
N MET A 479 38.36 -40.71 -32.22
CA MET A 479 38.88 -39.64 -33.07
C MET A 479 40.05 -38.88 -32.42
N MET A 480 39.99 -38.66 -31.10
CA MET A 480 41.11 -38.06 -30.37
C MET A 480 42.32 -38.95 -30.24
N LYS A 481 42.14 -40.29 -30.30
CA LYS A 481 43.20 -41.28 -30.22
C LYS A 481 43.92 -41.55 -31.58
N ASN A 482 43.23 -41.33 -32.70
CA ASN A 482 43.75 -41.57 -34.04
C ASN A 482 44.40 -40.30 -34.71
N GLY A 483 44.41 -39.16 -33.98
CA GLY A 483 45.04 -37.91 -34.44
C GLY A 483 46.51 -37.73 -34.08
N GLY A 484 47.20 -38.79 -33.66
CA GLY A 484 48.57 -38.71 -33.24
C GLY A 484 49.50 -39.63 -34.08
N ASN A 485 49.83 -39.25 -35.31
CA ASN A 485 51.13 -39.52 -35.95
C ASN A 485 51.12 -39.02 -37.37
N SER A 486 51.78 -37.95 -37.62
CA SER A 486 52.69 -37.78 -38.76
C SER A 486 53.51 -36.49 -38.62
N SER A 487 54.72 -36.69 -38.74
CA SER A 487 55.99 -35.99 -38.66
C SER A 487 56.14 -34.63 -39.40
N ALA A 488 56.95 -33.80 -38.77
CA ALA A 488 58.09 -33.05 -39.34
C ALA A 488 57.84 -31.60 -39.86
N GLY A 489 58.56 -30.70 -39.24
CA GLY A 489 59.24 -29.58 -39.83
C GLY A 489 59.00 -28.24 -39.14
N PRO A 490 59.97 -27.50 -38.72
CA PRO A 490 59.82 -26.34 -37.86
C PRO A 490 59.70 -25.00 -38.62
N SER A 491 58.83 -24.13 -38.17
CA SER A 491 59.02 -22.69 -38.25
C SER A 491 58.10 -21.91 -37.37
N ASP A 492 58.74 -21.11 -36.56
CA ASP A 492 58.34 -19.86 -35.90
C ASP A 492 56.90 -19.47 -35.62
N GLY A 493 56.70 -19.25 -34.34
CA GLY A 493 56.12 -18.05 -33.79
C GLY A 493 54.60 -17.86 -33.95
N ALA A 494 53.84 -18.17 -32.94
CA ALA A 494 52.84 -17.32 -32.36
C ALA A 494 51.93 -18.12 -31.39
N ASP A 495 51.97 -17.69 -30.20
CA ASP A 495 51.20 -18.10 -29.05
C ASP A 495 49.66 -18.00 -29.35
N SER A 496 48.99 -19.12 -29.59
CA SER A 496 47.54 -19.17 -29.61
C SER A 496 47.04 -20.09 -28.50
N ARG A 497 46.95 -19.56 -27.29
CA ARG A 497 46.19 -20.14 -26.21
C ARG A 497 44.73 -20.29 -26.64
N GLY A 498 44.30 -21.50 -26.75
CA GLY A 498 42.90 -21.84 -27.04
C GLY A 498 41.94 -21.17 -26.09
N VAL A 499 41.26 -20.15 -26.59
CA VAL A 499 40.12 -19.50 -25.91
C VAL A 499 39.02 -20.51 -25.82
N LYS A 500 38.83 -21.09 -24.64
CA LYS A 500 37.53 -21.69 -24.28
C LYS A 500 36.49 -20.61 -24.48
N ARG A 501 35.64 -20.70 -25.50
CA ARG A 501 34.45 -19.89 -25.66
C ARG A 501 33.60 -20.09 -24.40
N LYS A 502 33.65 -19.13 -23.50
CA LYS A 502 32.59 -18.95 -22.50
C LYS A 502 31.32 -18.75 -23.30
N ALA A 503 30.34 -19.65 -23.10
CA ALA A 503 29.00 -19.40 -23.57
C ALA A 503 28.55 -18.06 -23.00
N ASP A 504 28.12 -17.17 -23.86
CA ASP A 504 27.61 -15.83 -23.56
C ASP A 504 26.51 -15.93 -22.48
N ASP A 505 26.86 -15.52 -21.28
CA ASP A 505 25.91 -15.18 -20.21
C ASP A 505 25.69 -13.62 -20.27
N SER A 506 25.43 -13.10 -21.48
CA SER A 506 25.41 -11.65 -21.75
C SER A 506 24.09 -10.94 -21.43
N ASP A 507 23.20 -11.53 -20.61
CA ASP A 507 21.93 -10.92 -20.18
C ASP A 507 21.88 -10.53 -18.70
N SER A 508 23.00 -10.39 -18.03
CA SER A 508 23.06 -9.78 -16.71
C SER A 508 23.84 -8.47 -16.81
N GLU A 509 23.14 -7.35 -16.63
CA GLU A 509 23.81 -6.07 -16.36
C GLU A 509 24.84 -6.29 -15.25
N PRO A 510 26.05 -5.72 -15.35
CA PRO A 510 27.05 -5.83 -14.31
C PRO A 510 26.46 -5.29 -13.00
N GLU A 511 26.42 -6.14 -11.97
CA GLU A 511 26.00 -5.67 -10.65
C GLU A 511 26.98 -4.57 -10.21
N PRO A 512 26.46 -3.44 -9.67
CA PRO A 512 27.33 -2.40 -9.11
C PRO A 512 28.19 -2.99 -8.00
N GLU A 513 29.47 -2.65 -8.00
CA GLU A 513 30.42 -3.11 -7.00
C GLU A 513 30.05 -2.56 -5.62
N ASP A 514 29.84 -3.45 -4.65
CA ASP A 514 29.67 -3.06 -3.26
C ASP A 514 31.03 -2.83 -2.60
N ASN A 515 31.44 -1.56 -2.50
CA ASN A 515 32.71 -1.16 -1.91
C ASN A 515 32.74 -1.27 -0.39
N VAL A 516 31.59 -1.36 0.27
CA VAL A 516 31.49 -1.43 1.74
C VAL A 516 31.73 -2.85 2.24
N ARG A 517 31.17 -3.84 1.58
CA ARG A 517 31.31 -5.28 1.88
C ARG A 517 31.11 -5.57 3.37
N LEU A 518 29.87 -5.34 3.86
CA LEU A 518 29.51 -5.46 5.27
C LEU A 518 29.78 -6.84 5.89
N TRP A 519 29.93 -7.89 5.07
CA TRP A 519 30.21 -9.27 5.50
C TRP A 519 31.71 -9.57 5.74
N GLU A 520 32.61 -8.66 5.38
CA GLU A 520 34.05 -8.83 5.54
C GLU A 520 34.57 -8.04 6.75
N GLU A 521 35.56 -8.54 7.43
CA GLU A 521 36.22 -7.83 8.53
C GLU A 521 36.65 -6.42 8.11
N GLY A 522 36.55 -5.44 9.00
CA GLY A 522 36.83 -4.03 8.69
C GLY A 522 35.66 -3.30 7.98
N TRP A 523 34.46 -3.89 7.95
CA TRP A 523 33.27 -3.30 7.31
C TRP A 523 32.90 -1.93 7.89
N LYS A 524 33.11 -1.70 9.19
CA LYS A 524 32.81 -0.44 9.86
C LYS A 524 33.67 0.70 9.34
N GLN A 525 34.99 0.48 9.18
CA GLN A 525 35.91 1.45 8.60
C GLN A 525 35.51 1.79 7.15
N ARG A 526 35.24 0.77 6.36
CA ARG A 526 34.81 0.98 4.96
C ARG A 526 33.49 1.72 4.88
N TYR A 527 32.53 1.44 5.77
CA TYR A 527 31.24 2.12 5.76
C TYR A 527 31.40 3.62 6.04
N TYR A 528 32.06 4.00 7.13
CA TYR A 528 32.24 5.42 7.47
C TYR A 528 33.05 6.16 6.40
N LYS A 529 34.10 5.51 5.87
CA LYS A 529 34.89 6.10 4.77
C LYS A 529 34.06 6.29 3.49
N ASN A 530 33.28 5.28 3.08
CA ASN A 530 32.52 5.36 1.84
C ASN A 530 31.24 6.22 1.95
N LYS A 531 30.58 6.22 3.10
CA LYS A 531 29.27 6.88 3.26
C LYS A 531 29.34 8.28 3.84
N PHE A 532 30.37 8.59 4.59
CA PHE A 532 30.54 9.89 5.25
C PHE A 532 31.85 10.59 4.89
N ASP A 533 32.72 9.91 4.13
CA ASP A 533 34.11 10.34 3.82
C ASP A 533 34.96 10.67 5.07
N VAL A 534 34.68 9.97 6.16
CA VAL A 534 35.35 10.15 7.45
C VAL A 534 36.07 8.88 7.86
N ASP A 535 37.21 9.02 8.53
CA ASP A 535 37.88 7.86 9.13
C ASP A 535 37.05 7.30 10.30
N ALA A 536 36.91 5.98 10.36
CA ALA A 536 36.16 5.34 11.44
C ALA A 536 36.78 5.47 12.82
N THR A 537 38.03 5.92 12.92
CA THR A 537 38.72 6.26 14.19
C THR A 537 38.27 7.61 14.74
N ASP A 538 37.59 8.45 13.94
CA ASP A 538 36.98 9.70 14.38
C ASP A 538 35.76 9.42 15.27
N GLU A 539 35.99 9.28 16.56
CA GLU A 539 34.93 9.00 17.54
C GLU A 539 33.97 10.19 17.72
N ASP A 540 34.47 11.40 17.59
CA ASP A 540 33.66 12.61 17.77
C ASP A 540 32.62 12.72 16.63
N PHE A 541 33.03 12.46 15.40
CA PHE A 541 32.10 12.43 14.29
C PHE A 541 31.06 11.32 14.44
N ARG A 542 31.47 10.08 14.78
CA ARG A 542 30.54 8.99 15.01
C ARG A 542 29.55 9.30 16.13
N ARG A 543 30.04 9.89 17.22
CA ARG A 543 29.19 10.32 18.32
C ARG A 543 28.17 11.37 17.89
N LYS A 544 28.56 12.33 17.03
CA LYS A 544 27.64 13.33 16.44
C LYS A 544 26.54 12.68 15.61
N VAL A 545 26.87 11.67 14.78
CA VAL A 545 25.86 10.93 13.97
C VAL A 545 24.89 10.18 14.88
N VAL A 546 25.40 9.51 15.94
CA VAL A 546 24.58 8.82 16.93
C VAL A 546 23.69 9.79 17.67
N GLN A 547 24.21 10.92 18.13
CA GLN A 547 23.43 11.96 18.82
C GLN A 547 22.27 12.43 17.97
N SER A 548 22.54 12.80 16.69
CA SER A 548 21.48 13.25 15.78
C SER A 548 20.43 12.16 15.54
N TYR A 549 20.85 10.89 15.52
CA TYR A 549 19.90 9.77 15.34
C TYR A 549 19.07 9.54 16.61
N VAL A 550 19.64 9.66 17.79
CA VAL A 550 18.95 9.60 19.09
C VAL A 550 17.93 10.73 19.21
N GLU A 551 18.34 11.96 18.88
CA GLU A 551 17.41 13.10 18.78
C GLU A 551 16.25 12.77 17.85
N GLY A 552 16.55 12.15 16.70
CA GLY A 552 15.54 11.72 15.74
C GLY A 552 14.55 10.68 16.27
N LEU A 553 15.03 9.68 16.99
CA LEU A 553 14.16 8.70 17.65
C LEU A 553 13.21 9.37 18.65
N CYS A 554 13.73 10.32 19.43
CA CYS A 554 12.92 11.11 20.36
C CYS A 554 11.90 11.98 19.62
N TRP A 555 12.33 12.61 18.50
CA TRP A 555 11.45 13.47 17.70
C TRP A 555 10.31 12.69 17.09
N VAL A 556 10.60 11.55 16.44
CA VAL A 556 9.57 10.71 15.78
C VAL A 556 8.58 10.18 16.81
N LEU A 557 9.05 9.69 17.97
CA LEU A 557 8.14 9.18 19.00
C LEU A 557 7.23 10.29 19.54
N ARG A 558 7.76 11.49 19.79
CA ARG A 558 6.93 12.64 20.21
C ARG A 558 5.92 13.02 19.13
N TYR A 559 6.32 13.01 17.86
CA TYR A 559 5.44 13.34 16.75
C TYR A 559 4.25 12.39 16.67
N TYR A 560 4.48 11.11 16.94
CA TYR A 560 3.42 10.10 16.97
C TYR A 560 2.49 10.26 18.18
N TYR A 561 3.02 10.60 19.36
CA TYR A 561 2.27 10.56 20.62
C TYR A 561 1.88 11.92 21.18
N GLN A 562 2.60 12.98 20.88
CA GLN A 562 2.44 14.31 21.49
C GLN A 562 2.20 15.45 20.48
N GLY A 563 2.45 15.22 19.20
CA GLY A 563 2.46 16.22 18.16
C GLY A 563 3.85 16.72 17.82
N CYS A 564 3.97 17.67 16.90
CA CYS A 564 5.25 18.16 16.39
C CYS A 564 6.07 18.86 17.49
N ALA A 565 7.11 18.19 17.96
CA ALA A 565 8.00 18.70 19.01
C ALA A 565 8.88 19.87 18.52
N SER A 566 9.27 19.87 17.26
CA SER A 566 10.03 20.94 16.62
C SER A 566 9.79 20.93 15.10
N TRP A 567 9.39 22.07 14.56
CA TRP A 567 9.25 22.27 13.11
C TRP A 567 10.59 22.43 12.39
N LYS A 568 11.67 22.72 13.15
CA LYS A 568 13.02 23.00 12.62
C LYS A 568 13.91 21.78 12.58
N TRP A 569 13.65 20.82 13.45
CA TRP A 569 14.53 19.64 13.57
C TRP A 569 14.48 18.78 12.30
N TYR A 570 15.63 18.24 11.90
CA TYR A 570 15.76 17.23 10.85
C TYR A 570 17.04 16.41 11.09
N PHE A 571 17.10 15.21 10.53
CA PHE A 571 18.30 14.38 10.57
C PHE A 571 19.28 14.84 9.49
N PRO A 572 20.50 15.33 9.84
CA PRO A 572 21.40 16.03 8.92
C PRO A 572 22.36 15.09 8.18
N PHE A 573 22.02 13.80 8.01
CA PHE A 573 22.85 12.81 7.35
C PHE A 573 22.03 11.94 6.41
N HIS A 574 22.69 11.40 5.37
CA HIS A 574 22.05 10.48 4.43
C HIS A 574 21.96 9.04 4.94
N TYR A 575 22.79 8.67 5.91
CA TYR A 575 22.94 7.30 6.39
C TYR A 575 22.85 7.24 7.92
N ALA A 576 22.42 6.08 8.42
CA ALA A 576 22.31 5.82 9.84
C ALA A 576 23.64 5.33 10.44
N PRO A 577 23.85 5.47 11.77
CA PRO A 577 24.93 4.81 12.47
C PRO A 577 24.69 3.30 12.58
N PHE A 578 25.65 2.54 13.10
CA PHE A 578 25.42 1.14 13.47
C PHE A 578 24.85 1.04 14.89
N ALA A 579 24.12 -0.05 15.16
CA ALA A 579 23.61 -0.32 16.50
C ALA A 579 24.73 -0.41 17.55
N SER A 580 25.88 -0.94 17.17
CA SER A 580 27.08 -1.03 18.02
C SER A 580 27.74 0.33 18.36
N ASP A 581 27.32 1.43 17.72
CA ASP A 581 27.79 2.78 18.01
C ASP A 581 27.00 3.49 19.13
N PHE A 582 25.83 2.96 19.51
CA PHE A 582 24.98 3.51 20.56
C PHE A 582 25.60 3.20 21.95
N LYS A 583 26.53 4.03 22.38
CA LYS A 583 27.23 3.93 23.67
C LYS A 583 27.11 5.24 24.42
N ASP A 584 26.85 5.15 25.71
CA ASP A 584 26.73 6.29 26.61
C ASP A 584 25.74 7.34 26.08
N ILE A 585 24.56 6.88 25.66
CA ILE A 585 23.54 7.73 25.02
C ILE A 585 22.60 8.40 26.02
N LYS A 586 22.65 8.04 27.30
CA LYS A 586 21.74 8.48 28.35
C LYS A 586 21.50 9.99 28.34
N ASP A 587 22.58 10.77 28.26
CA ASP A 587 22.56 12.24 28.38
C ASP A 587 22.76 12.95 27.02
N MET A 588 22.62 12.21 25.89
CA MET A 588 22.83 12.79 24.56
C MET A 588 21.73 13.75 24.13
N PHE A 589 20.56 13.67 24.73
CA PHE A 589 19.41 14.49 24.37
C PHE A 589 18.66 14.93 25.62
N SER A 590 18.32 16.21 25.71
CA SER A 590 17.48 16.77 26.76
C SER A 590 16.08 17.15 26.29
N ASP A 591 15.96 18.15 25.41
CA ASP A 591 14.69 18.60 24.87
C ASP A 591 14.87 19.39 23.55
N PHE A 592 13.80 19.56 22.79
CA PHE A 592 13.78 20.34 21.55
C PHE A 592 13.55 21.83 21.83
N GLU A 593 13.97 22.68 20.87
CA GLU A 593 13.66 24.10 20.88
C GLU A 593 12.13 24.29 20.89
N LYS A 594 11.63 25.00 21.88
CA LYS A 594 10.19 25.28 22.03
C LYS A 594 9.73 26.40 21.10
N ASN A 595 8.43 26.44 20.79
CA ASN A 595 7.79 27.49 20.00
C ASN A 595 8.38 27.70 18.60
N THR A 596 8.93 26.63 18.01
CA THR A 596 9.35 26.65 16.61
C THR A 596 8.11 26.79 15.71
N LYS A 597 8.28 27.44 14.56
CA LYS A 597 7.18 27.66 13.59
C LYS A 597 7.44 26.90 12.32
N PRO A 598 6.37 26.41 11.62
CA PRO A 598 6.50 25.80 10.32
C PRO A 598 7.01 26.82 9.29
N PHE A 599 7.50 26.34 8.16
CA PHE A 599 7.67 27.13 6.97
C PHE A 599 6.31 27.65 6.48
N LYS A 600 6.33 28.71 5.68
CA LYS A 600 5.16 29.07 4.88
C LYS A 600 5.08 28.19 3.63
N PRO A 601 3.89 28.03 3.00
CA PRO A 601 3.71 27.15 1.86
C PRO A 601 4.73 27.35 0.73
N LEU A 602 4.93 28.57 0.24
CA LEU A 602 5.90 28.85 -0.83
C LEU A 602 7.36 28.64 -0.38
N GLU A 603 7.67 28.88 0.91
CA GLU A 603 9.00 28.57 1.47
C GLU A 603 9.27 27.05 1.41
N GLN A 604 8.26 26.22 1.70
CA GLN A 604 8.38 24.76 1.57
C GLN A 604 8.61 24.37 0.12
N LEU A 605 7.88 24.94 -0.84
CA LEU A 605 8.08 24.65 -2.26
C LEU A 605 9.54 24.89 -2.67
N MET A 606 10.11 26.01 -2.27
CA MET A 606 11.54 26.31 -2.48
C MET A 606 12.46 25.28 -1.81
N GLY A 607 12.08 24.72 -0.68
CA GLY A 607 12.86 23.72 0.04
C GLY A 607 12.82 22.33 -0.60
N VAL A 608 11.73 21.96 -1.32
CA VAL A 608 11.51 20.58 -1.74
C VAL A 608 11.44 20.35 -3.25
N PHE A 609 11.24 21.40 -4.06
CA PHE A 609 11.13 21.25 -5.50
C PHE A 609 12.48 21.20 -6.21
N PRO A 610 12.60 20.43 -7.28
CA PRO A 610 13.65 20.57 -8.29
C PRO A 610 13.36 21.83 -9.15
N ALA A 611 14.39 22.40 -9.76
CA ALA A 611 14.23 23.57 -10.64
C ALA A 611 13.25 23.31 -11.80
N ALA A 612 13.15 22.08 -12.29
CA ALA A 612 12.20 21.67 -13.34
C ALA A 612 10.73 21.90 -12.96
N SER A 613 10.38 21.87 -11.66
CA SER A 613 9.02 22.14 -11.15
C SER A 613 8.83 23.59 -10.67
N GLY A 614 9.74 24.50 -11.03
CA GLY A 614 9.68 25.90 -10.63
C GLY A 614 8.47 26.67 -11.20
N ASN A 615 7.75 26.10 -12.16
CA ASN A 615 6.55 26.73 -12.76
C ASN A 615 5.42 26.98 -11.75
N PHE A 616 5.40 26.26 -10.63
CA PHE A 616 4.42 26.44 -9.55
C PHE A 616 4.79 27.55 -8.57
N LEU A 617 5.93 28.21 -8.76
CA LEU A 617 6.44 29.30 -7.93
C LEU A 617 6.25 30.64 -8.63
N PRO A 618 6.17 31.75 -7.86
CA PRO A 618 6.24 33.09 -8.41
C PRO A 618 7.46 33.28 -9.31
N PRO A 619 7.37 34.04 -10.42
CA PRO A 619 8.47 34.19 -11.40
C PRO A 619 9.80 34.62 -10.78
N THR A 620 9.78 35.58 -9.83
CA THR A 620 10.97 36.06 -9.12
C THR A 620 11.60 35.00 -8.23
N TRP A 621 10.78 34.14 -7.59
CA TRP A 621 11.26 33.03 -6.78
C TRP A 621 11.85 31.92 -7.63
N ARG A 622 11.27 31.67 -8.80
CA ARG A 622 11.78 30.70 -9.77
C ARG A 622 13.20 31.03 -10.22
N ASN A 623 13.49 32.33 -10.40
CA ASN A 623 14.82 32.79 -10.81
C ASN A 623 15.90 32.40 -9.78
N LEU A 624 15.56 32.32 -8.50
CA LEU A 624 16.49 31.86 -7.47
C LEU A 624 16.87 30.37 -7.61
N MET A 625 16.09 29.58 -8.33
CA MET A 625 16.36 28.14 -8.56
C MET A 625 17.23 27.91 -9.82
N SER A 626 17.29 28.87 -10.73
CA SER A 626 17.92 28.68 -12.05
C SER A 626 19.04 29.67 -12.39
N SER A 627 19.06 30.85 -11.74
CA SER A 627 20.11 31.86 -11.99
C SER A 627 21.46 31.41 -11.42
N PRO A 628 22.56 31.47 -12.21
CA PRO A 628 23.91 31.18 -11.72
C PRO A 628 24.37 32.11 -10.58
N ASP A 629 23.83 33.34 -10.54
CA ASP A 629 24.15 34.35 -9.51
C ASP A 629 23.35 34.15 -8.21
N SER A 630 22.44 33.17 -8.16
CA SER A 630 21.61 32.92 -6.99
C SER A 630 22.44 32.47 -5.79
N PRO A 631 22.25 33.07 -4.59
CA PRO A 631 22.97 32.66 -3.37
C PRO A 631 22.60 31.25 -2.88
N ILE A 632 21.61 30.62 -3.49
CA ILE A 632 21.09 29.28 -3.15
C ILE A 632 21.04 28.33 -4.34
N ILE A 633 21.75 28.62 -5.43
CA ILE A 633 21.77 27.75 -6.63
C ILE A 633 22.27 26.34 -6.33
N ASP A 634 23.17 26.20 -5.38
CA ASP A 634 23.68 24.90 -4.92
C ASP A 634 22.60 23.99 -4.29
N PHE A 635 21.44 24.55 -3.93
CA PHE A 635 20.30 23.74 -3.49
C PHE A 635 19.61 22.99 -4.65
N TYR A 636 19.82 23.40 -5.89
CA TYR A 636 19.12 22.91 -7.08
C TYR A 636 20.08 22.31 -8.10
N PRO A 637 20.79 21.21 -7.77
CA PRO A 637 21.70 20.54 -8.70
C PRO A 637 20.90 19.97 -9.88
N ASP A 638 21.41 20.17 -11.10
CA ASP A 638 20.84 19.59 -12.32
C ASP A 638 21.02 18.06 -12.34
N ASP A 639 22.14 17.57 -11.81
CA ASP A 639 22.39 16.13 -11.62
C ASP A 639 22.85 15.83 -10.19
N PHE A 640 22.51 14.67 -9.71
CA PHE A 640 22.88 14.17 -8.39
C PHE A 640 23.06 12.65 -8.42
N ALA A 641 23.94 12.16 -7.57
CA ALA A 641 24.22 10.75 -7.45
C ALA A 641 23.12 10.04 -6.65
N ILE A 642 22.79 8.82 -7.07
CA ILE A 642 21.93 7.91 -6.33
C ILE A 642 22.77 6.73 -5.86
N ASP A 643 23.07 6.68 -4.57
CA ASP A 643 23.74 5.54 -3.97
C ASP A 643 22.75 4.40 -3.77
N LEU A 644 22.96 3.28 -4.45
CA LEU A 644 22.11 2.11 -4.33
C LEU A 644 22.11 1.49 -2.92
N ASN A 645 23.16 1.73 -2.16
CA ASN A 645 23.30 1.27 -0.78
C ASN A 645 22.93 -0.22 -0.59
N GLY A 646 23.45 -1.07 -1.50
CA GLY A 646 23.16 -2.51 -1.53
C GLY A 646 21.74 -2.90 -2.03
N LYS A 647 20.96 -1.94 -2.55
CA LYS A 647 19.66 -2.22 -3.17
C LYS A 647 19.83 -2.46 -4.67
N LYS A 648 18.88 -3.20 -5.26
CA LYS A 648 18.93 -3.55 -6.68
C LYS A 648 18.48 -2.42 -7.60
N TYR A 649 17.57 -1.57 -7.17
CA TYR A 649 16.92 -0.59 -8.02
C TYR A 649 17.17 0.84 -7.52
N ALA A 650 17.37 1.77 -8.44
CA ALA A 650 17.64 3.18 -8.15
C ALA A 650 16.55 3.83 -7.29
N TRP A 651 15.27 3.48 -7.49
CA TRP A 651 14.17 3.99 -6.66
C TRP A 651 14.24 3.58 -5.17
N GLN A 652 15.08 2.59 -4.83
CA GLN A 652 15.35 2.18 -3.44
C GLN A 652 16.63 2.81 -2.87
N GLY A 653 17.44 3.43 -3.73
CA GLY A 653 18.71 4.05 -3.36
C GLY A 653 18.52 5.32 -2.53
N VAL A 654 19.64 5.89 -2.11
CA VAL A 654 19.72 7.16 -1.39
C VAL A 654 20.13 8.25 -2.38
N ALA A 655 19.29 9.28 -2.55
CA ALA A 655 19.62 10.45 -3.35
C ALA A 655 20.57 11.35 -2.55
N LEU A 656 21.75 11.62 -3.06
CA LEU A 656 22.77 12.44 -2.41
C LEU A 656 22.57 13.91 -2.78
N LEU A 657 21.52 14.50 -2.23
CA LEU A 657 21.18 15.91 -2.41
C LEU A 657 21.74 16.76 -1.25
N PRO A 658 22.16 18.00 -1.52
CA PRO A 658 22.51 18.92 -0.44
C PRO A 658 21.34 19.20 0.48
N PHE A 659 21.60 19.29 1.78
CA PHE A 659 20.58 19.71 2.75
C PHE A 659 20.34 21.21 2.61
N VAL A 660 19.07 21.62 2.66
CA VAL A 660 18.68 23.02 2.56
C VAL A 660 19.02 23.74 3.88
N ASP A 661 19.84 24.78 3.83
CA ASP A 661 20.07 25.67 4.96
C ASP A 661 18.93 26.70 5.06
N GLU A 662 18.16 26.64 6.15
CA GLU A 662 17.00 27.51 6.39
C GLU A 662 17.38 28.99 6.43
N ARG A 663 18.52 29.34 7.01
CA ARG A 663 18.95 30.75 7.14
C ARG A 663 19.31 31.32 5.78
N ARG A 664 20.06 30.58 4.97
CA ARG A 664 20.39 30.97 3.60
C ARG A 664 19.12 31.10 2.74
N LEU A 665 18.22 30.11 2.83
CA LEU A 665 16.96 30.13 2.10
C LEU A 665 16.14 31.39 2.45
N ARG A 666 15.89 31.61 3.73
CA ARG A 666 15.10 32.76 4.17
C ARG A 666 15.77 34.11 3.86
N ALA A 667 17.10 34.18 3.91
CA ALA A 667 17.83 35.40 3.49
C ALA A 667 17.63 35.68 1.99
N ALA A 668 17.75 34.67 1.13
CA ALA A 668 17.51 34.81 -0.30
C ALA A 668 16.05 35.18 -0.64
N LEU A 669 15.10 34.65 0.13
CA LEU A 669 13.68 34.95 -0.06
C LEU A 669 13.28 36.35 0.42
N ALA A 670 14.01 36.93 1.37
CA ALA A 670 13.67 38.25 1.93
C ALA A 670 13.58 39.36 0.84
N ASP A 671 14.46 39.27 -0.15
CA ASP A 671 14.53 40.22 -1.24
C ASP A 671 13.35 40.14 -2.22
N VAL A 672 12.79 38.92 -2.40
CA VAL A 672 11.69 38.62 -3.36
C VAL A 672 10.30 38.53 -2.71
N TYR A 673 10.20 38.61 -1.40
CA TYR A 673 8.91 38.60 -0.69
C TYR A 673 7.98 39.78 -1.06
N PRO A 674 8.50 41.03 -1.27
CA PRO A 674 7.66 42.16 -1.66
C PRO A 674 6.95 41.94 -3.00
N ASP A 675 7.52 41.18 -3.91
CA ASP A 675 7.03 40.95 -5.28
C ASP A 675 5.78 40.06 -5.36
N LEU A 676 5.44 39.38 -4.26
CA LEU A 676 4.25 38.51 -4.23
C LEU A 676 2.97 39.33 -4.49
N THR A 677 2.15 38.83 -5.38
CA THR A 677 0.78 39.31 -5.62
C THR A 677 -0.11 39.09 -4.38
N SER A 678 -1.29 39.69 -4.36
CA SER A 678 -2.27 39.47 -3.27
C SER A 678 -2.69 38.01 -3.17
N GLU A 679 -2.86 37.35 -4.32
CA GLU A 679 -3.24 35.94 -4.41
C GLU A 679 -2.13 35.03 -3.90
N GLU A 680 -0.89 35.27 -4.31
CA GLU A 680 0.26 34.52 -3.81
C GLU A 680 0.49 34.73 -2.30
N LYS A 681 0.24 35.94 -1.80
CA LYS A 681 0.28 36.22 -0.35
C LYS A 681 -0.78 35.42 0.40
N ARG A 682 -2.00 35.33 -0.16
CA ARG A 682 -3.09 34.51 0.40
C ARG A 682 -2.69 33.03 0.45
N ARG A 683 -2.23 32.45 -0.69
CA ARG A 683 -1.78 31.06 -0.76
C ARG A 683 -0.55 30.77 0.10
N ASN A 684 0.22 31.78 0.43
CA ASN A 684 1.41 31.68 1.31
C ASN A 684 1.10 31.97 2.80
N SER A 685 -0.17 32.03 3.18
CA SER A 685 -0.60 32.17 4.58
C SER A 685 -0.97 30.82 5.20
N LEU A 686 -0.89 30.74 6.53
CA LEU A 686 -1.34 29.59 7.28
C LEU A 686 -2.81 29.77 7.66
N GLY A 687 -3.60 28.71 7.41
CA GLY A 687 -5.04 28.67 7.66
C GLY A 687 -5.43 27.95 8.95
N SER A 688 -6.73 27.67 9.06
CA SER A 688 -7.35 26.88 10.14
C SER A 688 -8.31 25.88 9.54
N ASP A 689 -8.59 24.82 10.25
CA ASP A 689 -9.62 23.85 9.89
C ASP A 689 -10.98 24.53 9.75
N VAL A 690 -11.82 23.98 8.88
CA VAL A 690 -13.21 24.45 8.70
C VAL A 690 -14.15 23.31 9.06
N LEU A 691 -15.12 23.62 9.91
CA LEU A 691 -16.18 22.74 10.32
C LEU A 691 -17.44 23.06 9.51
N PHE A 692 -18.05 22.04 8.92
CA PHE A 692 -19.31 22.15 8.19
C PHE A 692 -20.37 21.23 8.78
N LEU A 693 -21.62 21.65 8.73
CA LEU A 693 -22.76 20.83 9.07
C LEU A 693 -24.03 21.30 8.36
N GLY A 694 -25.01 20.42 8.27
CA GLY A 694 -26.29 20.69 7.64
C GLY A 694 -27.33 21.21 8.64
N LYS A 695 -28.40 21.82 8.12
CA LYS A 695 -29.49 22.43 8.89
C LYS A 695 -30.17 21.48 9.90
N SER A 696 -30.08 20.17 9.72
CA SER A 696 -30.66 19.17 10.65
C SER A 696 -29.77 18.82 11.83
N HIS A 697 -28.53 19.29 11.84
CA HIS A 697 -27.61 19.00 12.93
C HIS A 697 -27.88 19.89 14.16
N PRO A 698 -27.85 19.34 15.40
CA PRO A 698 -28.17 20.11 16.62
C PRO A 698 -27.32 21.39 16.83
N LEU A 699 -26.08 21.41 16.38
CA LEU A 699 -25.16 22.54 16.49
C LEU A 699 -25.46 23.68 15.47
N PHE A 700 -26.34 23.45 14.48
CA PHE A 700 -26.59 24.40 13.40
C PHE A 700 -27.06 25.76 13.87
N ASP A 701 -28.09 25.79 14.70
CA ASP A 701 -28.66 27.04 15.20
C ASP A 701 -27.65 27.84 16.04
N PHE A 702 -26.80 27.16 16.78
CA PHE A 702 -25.72 27.80 17.54
C PHE A 702 -24.72 28.50 16.62
N ILE A 703 -24.26 27.85 15.54
CA ILE A 703 -23.32 28.47 14.58
C ILE A 703 -24.01 29.60 13.80
N HIS A 704 -25.26 29.42 13.41
CA HIS A 704 -26.05 30.44 12.73
C HIS A 704 -26.18 31.72 13.57
N GLU A 705 -26.38 31.56 14.90
CA GLU A 705 -26.44 32.70 15.81
C GLU A 705 -25.07 33.40 15.99
N LEU A 706 -23.94 32.67 15.91
CA LEU A 706 -22.61 33.28 15.91
C LEU A 706 -22.41 34.24 14.73
N TYR A 707 -22.90 33.87 13.55
CA TYR A 707 -22.85 34.75 12.38
C TYR A 707 -23.79 35.96 12.51
N ARG A 708 -24.93 35.79 13.19
CA ARG A 708 -25.85 36.92 13.44
C ARG A 708 -25.32 37.95 14.44
N THR A 709 -24.60 37.48 15.44
CA THR A 709 -24.08 38.32 16.52
C THR A 709 -22.68 38.88 16.21
N GLU A 710 -22.08 38.48 15.07
CA GLU A 710 -20.71 38.82 14.67
C GLU A 710 -19.67 38.58 15.78
N SER A 711 -19.91 37.55 16.61
CA SER A 711 -19.03 37.17 17.71
C SER A 711 -17.76 36.53 17.20
N ASN A 712 -16.64 37.23 17.23
CA ASN A 712 -15.34 36.79 16.69
C ASN A 712 -14.37 36.30 17.78
N GLU A 713 -14.84 36.18 19.04
CA GLU A 713 -14.02 35.78 20.19
C GLU A 713 -14.08 34.26 20.40
N GLY A 714 -13.40 33.48 19.61
CA GLY A 714 -13.17 32.01 19.80
C GLY A 714 -14.17 31.31 20.72
N THR A 715 -15.42 31.14 20.26
CA THR A 715 -16.53 30.59 21.07
C THR A 715 -16.37 29.07 21.23
N GLU A 716 -16.48 28.58 22.45
CA GLU A 716 -16.36 27.14 22.72
C GLU A 716 -17.62 26.38 22.23
N ILE A 717 -17.39 25.20 21.65
CA ILE A 717 -18.48 24.32 21.19
C ILE A 717 -19.20 23.70 22.39
N PRO A 718 -20.53 23.81 22.48
CA PRO A 718 -21.31 23.04 23.45
C PRO A 718 -21.21 21.54 23.11
N ALA A 719 -20.49 20.78 23.93
CA ALA A 719 -20.16 19.37 23.67
C ALA A 719 -21.42 18.50 23.49
N GLU A 720 -22.53 18.82 24.17
CA GLU A 720 -23.82 18.12 24.10
C GLU A 720 -24.45 18.23 22.71
N LEU A 721 -24.19 19.33 21.99
CA LEU A 721 -24.72 19.55 20.64
C LEU A 721 -23.86 18.93 19.55
N CYS A 722 -22.63 18.48 19.88
CA CYS A 722 -21.65 18.04 18.89
C CYS A 722 -21.05 16.66 19.24
N HIS A 723 -21.86 15.73 19.74
CA HIS A 723 -21.42 14.35 20.05
C HIS A 723 -20.18 14.25 20.97
N GLY A 724 -20.00 15.22 21.86
CA GLY A 724 -18.85 15.28 22.77
C GLY A 724 -17.61 15.95 22.19
N ILE A 725 -17.63 16.37 20.94
CA ILE A 725 -16.52 17.10 20.30
C ILE A 725 -16.40 18.49 20.93
N GLN A 726 -15.17 18.87 21.22
CA GLN A 726 -14.83 20.16 21.81
C GLN A 726 -13.84 20.92 20.92
N GLY A 727 -13.84 22.23 21.04
CA GLY A 727 -13.00 23.13 20.26
C GLY A 727 -13.53 24.55 20.32
N ARG A 728 -12.91 25.42 19.56
CA ARG A 728 -13.30 26.84 19.45
C ARG A 728 -13.68 27.20 18.03
N LEU A 729 -14.75 27.93 17.89
CA LEU A 729 -15.27 28.43 16.62
C LEU A 729 -14.89 29.89 16.45
N ASN A 730 -14.48 30.22 15.24
CA ASN A 730 -14.25 31.58 14.79
C ASN A 730 -14.98 31.80 13.46
N LEU A 731 -15.45 33.00 13.19
CA LEU A 731 -16.09 33.31 11.91
C LEU A 731 -15.11 33.07 10.75
N ASP A 732 -15.63 32.51 9.67
CA ASP A 732 -14.86 32.36 8.42
C ASP A 732 -14.94 33.66 7.61
N ASP A 733 -13.84 34.02 6.92
CA ASP A 733 -13.77 35.24 6.09
C ASP A 733 -14.59 35.09 4.79
N ASP A 734 -14.74 33.85 4.30
CA ASP A 734 -15.55 33.47 3.14
C ASP A 734 -16.48 32.29 3.50
N PRO A 735 -17.56 32.57 4.28
CA PRO A 735 -18.37 31.52 4.86
C PRO A 735 -19.35 30.89 3.85
N ILE A 736 -19.53 29.60 3.91
CA ILE A 736 -20.70 28.93 3.33
C ILE A 736 -21.87 29.14 4.32
N LEU A 737 -22.89 29.87 3.89
CA LEU A 737 -24.06 30.18 4.70
C LEU A 737 -25.31 29.54 4.09
N PRO A 738 -26.31 29.18 4.93
CA PRO A 738 -27.58 28.64 4.47
C PRO A 738 -28.32 29.65 3.61
N ASP A 739 -29.20 29.12 2.75
CA ASP A 739 -30.03 29.89 1.80
C ASP A 739 -29.26 30.67 0.71
N ASN A 740 -27.92 30.72 0.78
CA ASN A 740 -27.09 31.26 -0.29
C ASN A 740 -26.86 30.23 -1.40
N THR A 741 -26.59 30.69 -2.61
CA THR A 741 -26.16 29.83 -3.70
C THR A 741 -24.67 29.61 -3.61
N VAL A 742 -24.26 28.35 -3.47
CA VAL A 742 -22.84 27.96 -3.57
C VAL A 742 -22.55 27.61 -5.04
N ARG A 743 -21.72 28.42 -5.67
CA ARG A 743 -21.34 28.23 -7.07
C ARG A 743 -20.40 27.02 -7.21
N SER A 744 -20.61 26.26 -8.27
CA SER A 744 -19.69 25.16 -8.60
C SER A 744 -18.39 25.72 -9.19
N PRO A 745 -17.21 25.40 -8.62
CA PRO A 745 -15.93 25.72 -9.25
C PRO A 745 -15.66 24.81 -10.47
N VAL A 746 -16.35 23.68 -10.61
CA VAL A 746 -16.23 22.74 -11.73
C VAL A 746 -17.34 23.01 -12.73
N PRO A 747 -17.04 23.42 -13.98
CA PRO A 747 -18.05 23.83 -14.96
C PRO A 747 -19.11 22.79 -15.31
N MET A 748 -18.77 21.51 -15.12
CA MET A 748 -19.68 20.37 -15.42
C MET A 748 -20.73 20.13 -14.32
N LEU A 749 -20.55 20.68 -13.13
CA LEU A 749 -21.43 20.47 -11.98
C LEU A 749 -22.38 21.66 -11.81
N ARG A 750 -23.51 21.42 -11.16
CA ARG A 750 -24.55 22.42 -10.93
C ARG A 750 -24.28 23.20 -9.65
N ASP A 751 -24.61 24.48 -9.66
CA ASP A 751 -24.63 25.28 -8.44
C ASP A 751 -25.62 24.70 -7.42
N VAL A 752 -25.27 24.83 -6.14
CA VAL A 752 -26.16 24.48 -5.02
C VAL A 752 -27.02 25.70 -4.72
N SER A 753 -28.21 25.77 -5.31
CA SER A 753 -29.08 26.96 -5.27
C SER A 753 -29.86 27.14 -3.96
N GLN A 754 -30.04 26.04 -3.19
CA GLN A 754 -30.72 26.04 -1.89
C GLN A 754 -29.81 25.37 -0.86
N ASN A 755 -28.68 26.03 -0.60
CA ASN A 755 -27.72 25.49 0.35
C ASN A 755 -28.31 25.40 1.76
N THR A 756 -28.18 24.24 2.39
CA THR A 756 -28.57 24.02 3.80
C THR A 756 -27.37 23.82 4.72
N ALA A 757 -26.17 23.88 4.18
CA ALA A 757 -24.93 23.75 4.95
C ALA A 757 -24.47 25.10 5.50
N ILE A 758 -23.81 25.06 6.65
CA ILE A 758 -23.09 26.18 7.24
C ILE A 758 -21.66 25.77 7.54
N GLY A 759 -20.69 26.66 7.25
CA GLY A 759 -19.28 26.46 7.52
C GLY A 759 -18.74 27.49 8.52
N VAL A 760 -17.80 27.09 9.37
CA VAL A 760 -17.18 27.97 10.39
C VAL A 760 -15.75 27.51 10.64
N LYS A 761 -14.82 28.44 10.91
CA LYS A 761 -13.44 28.07 11.30
C LYS A 761 -13.43 27.36 12.63
N PHE A 762 -12.67 26.29 12.70
CA PHE A 762 -12.51 25.43 13.87
C PHE A 762 -11.05 25.45 14.35
N LYS A 763 -10.91 25.43 15.66
CA LYS A 763 -9.62 25.18 16.33
C LYS A 763 -9.83 24.12 17.41
N ASP A 764 -8.92 23.17 17.45
CA ASP A 764 -8.89 22.16 18.49
C ASP A 764 -8.84 22.77 19.91
N PRO A 765 -9.33 22.03 20.92
CA PRO A 765 -9.28 22.51 22.30
C PRO A 765 -7.85 22.79 22.73
N PRO A 766 -7.60 23.94 23.38
CA PRO A 766 -6.26 24.29 23.86
C PRO A 766 -5.88 23.45 25.07
N TYR A 767 -4.59 23.17 25.19
CA TYR A 767 -3.99 22.53 26.35
C TYR A 767 -2.90 23.42 26.95
N PRO A 768 -2.70 23.37 28.27
CA PRO A 768 -1.64 24.16 28.93
C PRO A 768 -0.26 23.68 28.47
N ASP A 769 0.71 24.58 28.49
CA ASP A 769 2.10 24.26 28.18
C ASP A 769 2.61 23.12 29.07
N GLY A 770 3.24 22.14 28.45
CA GLY A 770 3.77 20.96 29.16
C GLY A 770 2.72 19.88 29.46
N PHE A 771 1.48 20.03 28.96
CA PHE A 771 0.52 18.95 29.04
C PHE A 771 1.03 17.73 28.25
N VAL A 772 0.88 16.54 28.85
CA VAL A 772 1.32 15.28 28.26
C VAL A 772 0.10 14.40 28.01
N PHE A 773 -0.18 14.13 26.75
CA PHE A 773 -1.22 13.17 26.36
C PHE A 773 -0.83 11.76 26.79
N LYS A 774 -1.70 11.10 27.53
CA LYS A 774 -1.44 9.78 28.08
C LYS A 774 -1.70 8.68 27.05
N ALA A 775 -0.69 7.82 26.86
CA ALA A 775 -0.76 6.63 26.01
C ALA A 775 -1.28 5.43 26.82
N VAL A 776 -2.57 5.41 27.11
CA VAL A 776 -3.23 4.38 27.92
C VAL A 776 -4.67 4.17 27.44
N LEU A 777 -5.28 3.04 27.72
CA LEU A 777 -6.72 2.89 27.56
C LEU A 777 -7.47 3.84 28.50
N LEU A 778 -8.48 4.54 27.97
CA LEU A 778 -9.29 5.45 28.78
C LEU A 778 -10.24 4.68 29.70
N PRO A 779 -10.60 5.24 30.87
CA PRO A 779 -11.61 4.68 31.75
C PRO A 779 -12.95 4.48 30.99
N GLY A 780 -13.57 3.32 31.16
CA GLY A 780 -14.81 2.98 30.46
C GLY A 780 -14.62 2.39 29.06
N ALA A 781 -13.40 2.31 28.55
CA ALA A 781 -13.10 1.64 27.29
C ALA A 781 -13.44 0.15 27.36
N LYS A 782 -14.21 -0.35 26.38
CA LYS A 782 -14.57 -1.75 26.24
C LYS A 782 -13.65 -2.40 25.18
N ILE A 783 -12.85 -3.35 25.63
CA ILE A 783 -12.01 -4.11 24.70
C ILE A 783 -12.92 -5.01 23.83
N PRO A 784 -12.83 -4.95 22.51
CA PRO A 784 -13.59 -5.81 21.61
C PRO A 784 -13.41 -7.29 21.93
N SER A 785 -14.43 -8.09 21.65
CA SER A 785 -14.38 -9.54 21.84
C SER A 785 -13.27 -10.17 20.97
N LYS A 786 -12.58 -11.17 21.51
CA LYS A 786 -11.50 -11.87 20.80
C LYS A 786 -12.02 -12.56 19.56
N VAL A 787 -11.36 -12.33 18.44
CA VAL A 787 -11.69 -12.88 17.12
C VAL A 787 -10.82 -14.09 16.78
N LEU A 788 -9.57 -14.11 17.27
CA LEU A 788 -8.61 -15.16 16.93
C LEU A 788 -8.98 -16.49 17.59
N LYS A 789 -9.01 -17.53 16.76
CA LYS A 789 -9.25 -18.91 17.19
C LYS A 789 -7.94 -19.65 17.42
N PRO A 790 -7.93 -20.75 18.18
CA PRO A 790 -6.73 -21.57 18.35
C PRO A 790 -6.08 -22.01 17.04
N GLU A 791 -6.88 -22.21 15.98
CA GLU A 791 -6.40 -22.64 14.67
C GLU A 791 -5.61 -21.54 13.94
N ASP A 792 -5.85 -20.29 14.25
CA ASP A 792 -5.11 -19.14 13.67
C ASP A 792 -3.64 -19.14 14.12
N TRP A 793 -3.33 -19.85 15.21
CA TRP A 793 -1.99 -19.96 15.80
C TRP A 793 -1.23 -21.21 15.42
N VAL A 794 -1.94 -22.25 14.94
CA VAL A 794 -1.37 -23.57 14.70
C VAL A 794 -1.63 -23.99 13.26
N ARG A 795 -0.58 -24.19 12.47
CA ARG A 795 -0.72 -24.90 11.20
C ARG A 795 -0.98 -26.39 11.46
N GLY A 796 -1.90 -26.97 10.67
CA GLY A 796 -2.20 -28.40 10.73
C GLY A 796 -0.91 -29.23 10.70
N ASN A 797 -0.56 -29.85 11.80
CA ASN A 797 0.49 -30.75 12.22
C ASN A 797 1.13 -30.33 13.57
N GLY A 798 0.48 -29.46 14.36
CA GLY A 798 0.98 -29.07 15.69
C GLY A 798 2.22 -28.17 15.72
N GLN A 799 2.71 -27.73 14.56
CA GLN A 799 3.83 -26.80 14.50
C GLN A 799 3.35 -25.35 14.69
N PRO A 800 4.01 -24.55 15.53
CA PRO A 800 3.67 -23.13 15.68
C PRO A 800 3.80 -22.42 14.33
N TRP A 801 2.83 -21.58 14.04
CA TRP A 801 2.82 -20.78 12.81
C TRP A 801 4.12 -19.94 12.71
N ARG A 802 4.88 -20.17 11.65
CA ARG A 802 6.03 -19.32 11.30
C ARG A 802 5.68 -18.56 10.04
N PRO A 803 5.85 -17.21 10.03
CA PRO A 803 5.63 -16.43 8.82
C PRO A 803 6.56 -16.95 7.72
N GLN A 804 5.99 -17.31 6.59
CA GLN A 804 6.80 -17.59 5.40
C GLN A 804 7.19 -16.25 4.78
N LEU A 805 8.36 -15.79 5.09
CA LEU A 805 9.02 -14.68 4.39
C LEU A 805 9.41 -15.18 3.02
N GLY A 806 8.69 -14.78 2.00
CA GLY A 806 8.94 -15.18 0.61
C GLY A 806 7.64 -15.40 -0.15
N PHE A 807 7.69 -15.10 -1.44
CA PHE A 807 6.64 -15.44 -2.37
C PHE A 807 6.57 -16.98 -2.42
N ASN A 808 5.49 -17.58 -1.89
CA ASN A 808 5.21 -18.98 -2.15
C ASN A 808 4.35 -19.05 -3.42
N PRO A 809 4.94 -19.32 -4.60
CA PRO A 809 4.17 -19.46 -5.84
C PRO A 809 3.18 -20.62 -5.82
N ASN A 810 3.27 -21.51 -4.81
CA ASN A 810 2.38 -22.67 -4.66
C ASN A 810 1.12 -22.35 -3.82
N ARG A 811 0.91 -21.11 -3.38
CA ARG A 811 -0.39 -20.64 -2.89
C ARG A 811 -1.33 -20.22 -4.03
N GLN A 812 -0.93 -20.52 -5.26
CA GLN A 812 -1.81 -20.51 -6.39
C GLN A 812 -2.78 -21.68 -6.24
N GLN A 813 -4.05 -21.34 -6.16
CA GLN A 813 -5.20 -22.23 -6.17
C GLN A 813 -5.33 -23.09 -4.90
N ALA A 814 -6.47 -22.98 -4.27
CA ALA A 814 -6.92 -24.03 -3.37
C ALA A 814 -6.78 -25.37 -4.13
N HIS A 815 -5.74 -26.12 -3.83
CA HIS A 815 -5.64 -27.48 -4.34
C HIS A 815 -6.82 -28.22 -3.73
N LEU A 816 -7.82 -28.50 -4.57
CA LEU A 816 -8.80 -29.52 -4.26
C LEU A 816 -8.00 -30.77 -3.92
N ASP A 817 -8.24 -31.34 -2.75
CA ASP A 817 -7.70 -32.64 -2.42
C ASP A 817 -8.17 -33.67 -3.45
N GLN A 818 -7.58 -34.85 -3.46
CA GLN A 818 -7.96 -35.91 -4.43
C GLN A 818 -9.44 -36.25 -4.37
N SER A 819 -10.11 -36.06 -3.23
CA SER A 819 -11.55 -36.29 -3.06
C SER A 819 -12.38 -35.18 -3.73
N GLY A 820 -11.95 -33.93 -3.66
CA GLY A 820 -12.57 -32.80 -4.35
C GLY A 820 -12.42 -32.89 -5.87
N PHE A 821 -11.25 -33.34 -6.37
CA PHE A 821 -11.05 -33.62 -7.79
C PHE A 821 -11.91 -34.79 -8.29
N ARG A 822 -12.08 -35.83 -7.47
CA ARG A 822 -12.97 -36.96 -7.80
C ARG A 822 -14.43 -36.51 -7.83
N ALA A 823 -14.88 -35.70 -6.86
CA ALA A 823 -16.25 -35.17 -6.83
C ALA A 823 -16.56 -34.29 -8.06
N LEU A 824 -15.64 -33.40 -8.46
CA LEU A 824 -15.78 -32.62 -9.70
C LEU A 824 -15.72 -33.46 -10.96
N GLY A 825 -14.88 -34.48 -11.00
CA GLY A 825 -14.81 -35.43 -12.11
C GLY A 825 -16.11 -36.21 -12.26
N TYR A 826 -16.73 -36.65 -11.17
CA TYR A 826 -18.02 -37.36 -11.20
C TYR A 826 -19.15 -36.46 -11.66
N VAL A 827 -19.20 -35.20 -11.24
CA VAL A 827 -20.20 -34.25 -11.72
C VAL A 827 -20.05 -33.97 -13.22
N HIS A 828 -18.83 -33.85 -13.70
CA HIS A 828 -18.56 -33.66 -15.14
C HIS A 828 -18.96 -34.91 -15.98
N ILE A 829 -18.66 -36.10 -15.50
CA ILE A 829 -19.03 -37.36 -16.16
C ILE A 829 -20.54 -37.52 -16.16
N TYR A 830 -21.24 -37.15 -15.08
CA TYR A 830 -22.70 -37.24 -15.02
C TYR A 830 -23.38 -36.25 -15.98
N ILE A 831 -22.90 -35.01 -16.07
CA ILE A 831 -23.40 -34.03 -17.03
C ILE A 831 -23.09 -34.48 -18.46
N PHE A 832 -21.90 -35.01 -18.73
CA PHE A 832 -21.51 -35.51 -20.05
C PHE A 832 -22.33 -36.73 -20.47
N ASN A 833 -22.65 -37.62 -19.57
CA ASN A 833 -23.49 -38.78 -19.82
C ASN A 833 -24.96 -38.38 -20.05
N ILE A 834 -25.48 -37.40 -19.33
CA ILE A 834 -26.83 -36.86 -19.55
C ILE A 834 -26.91 -36.18 -20.95
N ILE A 835 -25.90 -35.47 -21.37
CA ILE A 835 -25.83 -34.84 -22.67
C ILE A 835 -25.68 -35.89 -23.78
N ASN A 836 -24.88 -36.91 -23.63
CA ASN A 836 -24.68 -37.97 -24.62
C ASN A 836 -25.89 -38.90 -24.76
N VAL A 837 -26.62 -39.17 -23.69
CA VAL A 837 -27.88 -39.94 -23.75
C VAL A 837 -28.94 -39.14 -24.50
N LYS A 838 -28.98 -37.81 -24.42
CA LYS A 838 -29.89 -36.96 -25.23
C LYS A 838 -29.47 -36.87 -26.69
N THR A 839 -28.19 -36.89 -27.00
CA THR A 839 -27.70 -36.84 -28.39
C THR A 839 -27.77 -38.18 -29.10
N SER A 840 -27.62 -39.32 -28.43
CA SER A 840 -27.79 -40.66 -29.02
C SER A 840 -29.25 -41.02 -29.24
N LYS A 841 -30.21 -40.47 -28.46
CA LYS A 841 -31.64 -40.69 -28.69
C LYS A 841 -32.18 -39.93 -29.93
N LYS A 842 -31.45 -38.91 -30.42
CA LYS A 842 -31.84 -38.23 -31.71
C LYS A 842 -31.46 -39.00 -32.97
N LYS A 843 -30.73 -40.11 -32.90
CA LYS A 843 -30.28 -40.93 -34.03
C LYS A 843 -30.98 -42.27 -34.18
N LYS A 844 -31.96 -42.66 -33.34
CA LYS A 844 -32.75 -43.89 -33.55
C LYS A 844 -34.23 -43.58 -33.58
N LYS A 845 -34.85 -43.90 -34.73
CA LYS A 845 -36.26 -43.82 -35.08
C LYS A 845 -37.17 -44.53 -34.07
N LYS A 846 -38.35 -43.90 -33.88
CA LYS A 846 -39.65 -44.52 -33.58
C LYS A 846 -39.64 -45.75 -32.65
N VAL A 847 -40.02 -45.56 -31.43
CA VAL A 847 -41.01 -46.41 -30.73
C VAL A 847 -41.60 -45.57 -29.56
N GLU A 848 -42.88 -45.77 -29.40
CA GLU A 848 -43.93 -45.11 -28.69
C GLU A 848 -43.73 -44.74 -27.19
N HIS A 849 -44.34 -43.64 -26.86
CA HIS A 849 -44.96 -43.23 -25.58
C HIS A 849 -44.62 -43.91 -24.27
N SER A 850 -44.04 -43.16 -23.38
CA SER A 850 -44.65 -42.85 -22.05
C SER A 850 -43.77 -41.97 -21.20
N CYS A 851 -44.36 -40.92 -20.68
CA CYS A 851 -44.15 -40.19 -19.46
C CYS A 851 -42.72 -39.83 -19.01
N PHE A 852 -42.25 -38.65 -19.41
CA PHE A 852 -41.41 -37.79 -18.57
C PHE A 852 -41.76 -36.31 -18.85
N PRO A 853 -42.00 -35.48 -17.83
CA PRO A 853 -42.28 -34.06 -18.03
C PRO A 853 -41.00 -33.33 -18.42
N GLU A 854 -41.11 -32.43 -19.41
CA GLU A 854 -40.04 -31.52 -19.82
C GLU A 854 -39.69 -30.52 -18.70
N PHE A 855 -38.46 -30.56 -18.28
CA PHE A 855 -37.93 -29.50 -17.43
C PHE A 855 -37.58 -28.26 -18.29
N PRO A 856 -37.96 -27.04 -17.85
CA PRO A 856 -37.65 -25.83 -18.58
C PRO A 856 -36.15 -25.58 -18.68
N VAL A 857 -35.66 -25.25 -19.85
CA VAL A 857 -34.26 -24.98 -20.20
C VAL A 857 -33.62 -23.91 -19.31
N LYS A 858 -34.40 -23.03 -18.68
CA LYS A 858 -33.90 -21.98 -17.76
C LYS A 858 -33.26 -22.49 -16.47
N VAL A 859 -33.61 -23.65 -15.96
CA VAL A 859 -33.03 -24.19 -14.73
C VAL A 859 -31.61 -24.73 -14.96
N VAL A 860 -31.32 -25.22 -16.17
CA VAL A 860 -29.99 -25.73 -16.53
C VAL A 860 -29.00 -24.59 -16.78
N GLN A 861 -29.46 -23.48 -17.34
CA GLN A 861 -28.59 -22.29 -17.54
C GLN A 861 -28.24 -21.58 -16.25
N THR A 862 -29.14 -21.57 -15.27
CA THR A 862 -28.85 -20.95 -13.95
C THR A 862 -27.79 -21.74 -13.14
N PHE A 863 -27.69 -23.06 -13.35
CA PHE A 863 -26.68 -23.90 -12.67
C PHE A 863 -25.27 -23.79 -13.29
N CYS A 864 -25.18 -23.39 -14.57
CA CYS A 864 -23.88 -23.25 -15.24
C CYS A 864 -23.19 -21.89 -15.03
N ILE A 865 -23.87 -20.91 -14.42
CA ILE A 865 -23.35 -19.54 -14.23
C ILE A 865 -22.77 -19.31 -12.81
N PHE A 866 -22.93 -20.27 -11.87
CA PHE A 866 -22.26 -20.18 -10.58
C PHE A 866 -20.78 -20.54 -10.68
N THR A 867 -19.94 -19.53 -10.84
CA THR A 867 -18.50 -19.64 -10.55
C THR A 867 -18.31 -19.70 -9.04
N PHE A 868 -18.02 -20.88 -8.52
CA PHE A 868 -17.76 -21.09 -7.10
C PHE A 868 -16.46 -20.39 -6.67
N THR A 869 -16.56 -19.41 -5.81
CA THR A 869 -15.42 -18.63 -5.31
C THR A 869 -14.85 -19.12 -3.98
N SER A 870 -15.50 -20.08 -3.30
CA SER A 870 -14.98 -20.66 -2.06
C SER A 870 -15.37 -22.10 -1.81
N VAL A 871 -14.50 -22.84 -1.09
CA VAL A 871 -14.69 -24.26 -0.68
C VAL A 871 -15.96 -24.42 0.20
N ARG A 872 -16.37 -23.39 0.91
CA ARG A 872 -17.57 -23.42 1.76
C ARG A 872 -18.85 -23.44 0.93
N GLN A 873 -18.89 -22.69 -0.17
CA GLN A 873 -20.02 -22.67 -1.10
C GLN A 873 -20.14 -23.99 -1.85
N ILE A 874 -19.02 -24.62 -2.21
CA ILE A 874 -19.00 -25.96 -2.83
C ILE A 874 -19.59 -27.01 -1.88
N ARG A 875 -19.23 -27.00 -0.59
CA ARG A 875 -19.78 -27.95 0.39
C ARG A 875 -21.28 -27.76 0.60
N THR A 876 -21.78 -26.52 0.58
CA THR A 876 -23.22 -26.25 0.70
C THR A 876 -23.99 -26.65 -0.55
N ALA A 877 -23.43 -26.39 -1.73
CA ALA A 877 -24.03 -26.82 -3.01
C ALA A 877 -24.05 -28.35 -3.18
N VAL A 878 -23.00 -29.04 -2.72
CA VAL A 878 -22.95 -30.51 -2.73
C VAL A 878 -23.96 -31.11 -1.74
N ARG A 879 -24.14 -30.50 -0.56
CA ARG A 879 -25.17 -30.93 0.41
C ARG A 879 -26.59 -30.71 -0.11
N VAL A 880 -26.86 -29.57 -0.74
CA VAL A 880 -28.17 -29.27 -1.35
C VAL A 880 -28.42 -30.18 -2.55
N GLY A 881 -27.44 -30.45 -3.38
CA GLY A 881 -27.52 -31.40 -4.48
C GLY A 881 -27.76 -32.84 -4.02
N SER A 882 -27.13 -33.28 -2.93
CA SER A 882 -27.32 -34.60 -2.33
C SER A 882 -28.70 -34.78 -1.68
N LEU A 883 -29.23 -33.73 -1.03
CA LEU A 883 -30.61 -33.71 -0.52
C LEU A 883 -31.63 -33.76 -1.65
N PHE A 884 -31.39 -33.07 -2.77
CA PHE A 884 -32.28 -33.13 -3.93
C PHE A 884 -32.26 -34.48 -4.64
N LEU A 885 -31.10 -35.16 -4.67
CA LEU A 885 -30.99 -36.49 -5.20
C LEU A 885 -31.67 -37.55 -4.26
N ALA A 886 -31.55 -37.38 -2.95
CA ALA A 886 -32.24 -38.22 -1.98
C ALA A 886 -33.77 -38.06 -2.04
N PHE A 887 -34.25 -36.85 -2.28
CA PHE A 887 -35.69 -36.59 -2.47
C PHE A 887 -36.23 -37.17 -3.78
N MET A 888 -35.43 -37.22 -4.84
CA MET A 888 -35.81 -37.79 -6.13
C MET A 888 -35.78 -39.33 -6.13
N LEU A 889 -34.92 -39.95 -5.32
CA LEU A 889 -34.83 -41.39 -5.20
C LEU A 889 -35.88 -41.97 -4.23
N GLN A 890 -36.44 -41.18 -3.32
CA GLN A 890 -37.54 -41.62 -2.46
C GLN A 890 -38.93 -41.39 -3.07
N GLY A 891 -39.03 -40.63 -4.17
CA GLY A 891 -40.30 -40.39 -4.88
C GLY A 891 -40.76 -41.50 -5.84
N SER A 892 -39.98 -42.59 -6.00
CA SER A 892 -40.29 -43.67 -6.97
C SER A 892 -40.92 -44.91 -6.38
N SER A 893 -41.34 -44.88 -5.14
CA SER A 893 -42.09 -46.03 -4.56
C SER A 893 -43.18 -45.50 -3.61
N CYS A 894 -44.30 -45.10 -4.15
CA CYS A 894 -45.62 -45.35 -3.52
C CYS A 894 -46.76 -44.91 -4.48
N SER A 895 -47.43 -45.89 -5.00
CA SER A 895 -48.77 -45.76 -5.59
C SER A 895 -49.83 -45.60 -4.48
N SER A 896 -50.83 -44.74 -4.81
CA SER A 896 -52.13 -44.67 -4.17
C SER A 896 -52.21 -44.22 -2.71
N VAL A 897 -52.71 -43.02 -2.50
CA VAL A 897 -53.97 -42.68 -1.83
C VAL A 897 -54.21 -41.17 -1.92
N GLN A 898 -55.33 -40.81 -2.56
CA GLN A 898 -55.96 -39.45 -2.49
C GLN A 898 -56.46 -39.23 -1.09
N ARG A 899 -56.16 -38.06 -0.49
CA ARG A 899 -57.08 -37.24 0.26
C ARG A 899 -56.52 -35.84 0.61
N GLN A 900 -57.44 -34.91 0.49
CA GLN A 900 -57.39 -33.47 0.72
C GLN A 900 -56.73 -33.07 2.04
N ALA A 901 -55.92 -32.04 2.04
CA ALA A 901 -55.73 -31.15 3.15
C ALA A 901 -55.39 -29.72 2.67
N ARG A 902 -56.19 -28.77 3.17
CA ARG A 902 -56.12 -27.34 2.94
C ARG A 902 -54.88 -26.77 3.62
N TYR A 903 -54.20 -25.85 2.99
CA TYR A 903 -53.15 -25.05 3.61
C TYR A 903 -53.75 -23.79 4.24
N SER A 904 -53.43 -23.56 5.52
CA SER A 904 -53.49 -22.26 6.19
C SER A 904 -52.07 -21.86 6.61
N PRO A 905 -51.65 -20.60 6.46
CA PRO A 905 -50.33 -20.19 6.86
C PRO A 905 -50.26 -19.95 8.37
N VAL A 906 -49.27 -20.54 9.03
CA VAL A 906 -48.96 -20.27 10.44
C VAL A 906 -47.91 -19.19 10.51
N LEU A 907 -48.30 -18.09 11.13
CA LEU A 907 -47.44 -16.97 11.51
C LEU A 907 -46.74 -17.36 12.83
N LEU A 908 -45.42 -17.45 12.81
CA LEU A 908 -44.64 -17.62 14.05
C LEU A 908 -44.21 -16.27 14.59
N ILE A 909 -44.86 -15.88 15.68
CA ILE A 909 -44.52 -14.73 16.52
C ILE A 909 -43.55 -15.24 17.61
N PHE A 910 -42.39 -14.62 17.72
CA PHE A 910 -41.50 -14.80 18.86
C PHE A 910 -41.75 -13.70 19.91
N PRO A 911 -41.86 -14.03 21.18
CA PRO A 911 -42.03 -13.03 22.22
C PRO A 911 -40.69 -12.44 22.66
N SER A 912 -40.72 -11.13 22.86
CA SER A 912 -39.70 -10.35 23.54
C SER A 912 -39.76 -10.60 25.03
N HIS A 913 -38.66 -10.87 25.71
CA HIS A 913 -38.53 -10.63 27.15
C HIS A 913 -37.13 -10.09 27.49
N SER A 914 -37.21 -8.89 28.10
CA SER A 914 -36.33 -8.16 29.04
C SER A 914 -34.83 -8.26 28.85
#